data_bcae16d9691ea59fb45f896060f8d562
#
_entry.id   bcae16d9691ea59fb45f896060f8d562
#
_cell.length_a   1.000
_cell.length_b   1.000
_cell.length_c   1.000
_cell.angle_alpha   90.00
_cell.angle_beta   90.00
_cell.angle_gamma   90.00
#
_symmetry.space_group_name_H-M   'P 1'
#
loop_
_entity.id
_entity.type
_entity.pdbx_description
1 polymer ?
#
loop_
_entity_poly.entity_id
_entity_poly.type
_entity_poly.pdbx_seq_one_letter_code
_entity_poly.pdbx_strand_id
1 'polypeptide(L)'
;MAKKKTEERTVHRAADPNVMGLRGTVVDQAITETLDANYMPYAMSVIVSRAIPEIDGFKPSHRKLLYTMYKMGLLTGGRTKSANIVGQTMRLNPHGDAAIYETMVRLAKGNESLLHPFVDSKGNFGKVYSRDMAYAASRYTEAKLAPICAELFRDLDCDAVDFVDNYDGTMKEPALLPTTFPNVLVSANQGIAVGMASQICGFNLAEVCDTTIAYLKNLDHDIASTLLAPDFPTGGQIICDEDELRRIYATGRGGLKVRARWRYDKKENVIEVYEIPYSTSIEVILDKVAELVKAGKVKEISDMRDETDLSGLKLAIDLKRGVDPEKLMQKLFKLTPLQDTASCNFNILIGGMPRVMGVGEILQEWTAWRTECVKRRVFYILSRKKEKLHLLLGLKRILLDIDKAIAIIRETEEEAEVIPNLMIGFGIDEKQAEYVAEIKLRNINKEYILKRVQETQSLADEIDDLEDTLAKPARVRRIIISELETVRKKYGQPRKTEILYGHEVEEYREEEQVEDYPVTLFLSREGYFKKITPQSLRMSGEQKYKEGDGPMQQIETTNAAELMFFTDCCQVYKTRVSEFTDSKASLLGDYLPGKLGMDDGESVIYLLLPGDYSGQLLFFFENGKAARVELKAYATVSNRRRLTGAYSDKSPLVTILPLREDQELALLSSEPRALIFHTSQLAPKATRTTQGVAVMTLKPKYHLQRAVPVEQSGIVNLTRYRTRSIPAAGALVKPEDQGEEQLSLL
;
A
#
# COMPACT_ATOMS: atom_id res chain seq x y z
N MET A 1 -13.34 -47.87 11.59
CA MET A 1 -14.37 -47.64 10.55
C MET A 1 -15.68 -47.23 11.23
N ALA A 2 -15.91 -45.94 11.35
CA ALA A 2 -17.18 -45.41 11.90
C ALA A 2 -18.14 -45.16 10.74
N LYS A 3 -19.27 -45.88 10.76
CA LYS A 3 -20.37 -45.68 9.83
C LYS A 3 -20.93 -44.26 10.00
N LYS A 4 -20.75 -43.40 9.01
CA LYS A 4 -21.51 -42.14 8.89
C LYS A 4 -23.00 -42.49 8.79
N LYS A 5 -23.81 -42.11 9.78
CA LYS A 5 -25.27 -42.04 9.69
C LYS A 5 -25.61 -41.06 8.55
N THR A 6 -26.25 -41.57 7.52
CA THR A 6 -26.92 -40.72 6.52
C THR A 6 -28.14 -40.12 7.21
N GLU A 7 -28.10 -38.84 7.55
CA GLU A 7 -29.30 -38.12 7.96
C GLU A 7 -30.27 -38.05 6.76
N GLU A 8 -31.49 -38.54 6.95
CA GLU A 8 -32.56 -38.40 5.98
C GLU A 8 -32.87 -36.92 5.76
N ARG A 9 -32.57 -36.43 4.57
CA ARG A 9 -32.94 -35.07 4.17
C ARG A 9 -34.44 -34.91 4.11
N THR A 10 -34.99 -33.99 4.85
CA THR A 10 -36.41 -33.61 4.80
C THR A 10 -36.74 -32.96 3.47
N VAL A 11 -37.61 -33.59 2.69
CA VAL A 11 -38.02 -33.08 1.37
C VAL A 11 -39.33 -32.33 1.53
N HIS A 12 -39.29 -31.00 1.40
CA HIS A 12 -40.49 -30.15 1.37
C HIS A 12 -40.93 -29.90 -0.08
N ARG A 13 -42.22 -30.20 -0.39
CA ARG A 13 -42.81 -29.83 -1.67
C ARG A 13 -43.37 -28.41 -1.59
N ALA A 14 -42.66 -27.43 -2.14
CA ALA A 14 -43.18 -26.09 -2.33
C ALA A 14 -43.68 -25.94 -3.78
N ALA A 15 -44.97 -25.53 -3.92
CA ALA A 15 -45.47 -25.03 -5.19
C ALA A 15 -45.24 -23.52 -5.21
N ASP A 16 -44.31 -23.02 -6.00
CA ASP A 16 -44.16 -21.60 -6.25
C ASP A 16 -45.19 -21.19 -7.34
N PRO A 17 -46.16 -20.30 -7.04
CA PRO A 17 -47.18 -19.90 -8.00
C PRO A 17 -46.64 -19.07 -9.17
N ASN A 18 -45.39 -18.63 -9.11
CA ASN A 18 -44.74 -17.79 -10.15
C ASN A 18 -43.93 -18.58 -11.16
N VAL A 19 -43.76 -19.90 -11.01
CA VAL A 19 -43.02 -20.75 -11.94
C VAL A 19 -43.99 -21.63 -12.72
N MET A 20 -44.39 -21.18 -13.90
CA MET A 20 -45.27 -21.96 -14.79
C MET A 20 -44.62 -23.30 -15.16
N GLY A 21 -45.22 -24.40 -14.69
CA GLY A 21 -45.02 -25.74 -15.21
C GLY A 21 -43.83 -26.55 -14.63
N LEU A 22 -43.01 -26.04 -13.72
CA LEU A 22 -41.92 -26.78 -13.09
C LEU A 22 -42.27 -27.16 -11.65
N ARG A 23 -42.60 -28.45 -11.40
CA ARG A 23 -42.66 -29.02 -10.06
C ARG A 23 -41.23 -29.29 -9.58
N GLY A 24 -40.62 -28.31 -8.91
CA GLY A 24 -39.33 -28.51 -8.26
C GLY A 24 -39.48 -29.20 -6.90
N THR A 25 -38.51 -30.02 -6.54
CA THR A 25 -38.37 -30.53 -5.17
C THR A 25 -37.48 -29.55 -4.40
N VAL A 26 -37.98 -28.95 -3.34
CA VAL A 26 -37.17 -28.11 -2.45
C VAL A 26 -36.50 -29.04 -1.44
N VAL A 27 -35.19 -28.93 -1.37
CA VAL A 27 -34.35 -29.72 -0.45
C VAL A 27 -33.63 -28.71 0.48
N ASP A 28 -33.78 -28.96 1.79
CA ASP A 28 -33.02 -28.19 2.78
C ASP A 28 -31.53 -28.56 2.67
N GLN A 29 -30.71 -27.56 2.47
CA GLN A 29 -29.26 -27.71 2.39
C GLN A 29 -28.58 -26.66 3.27
N ALA A 30 -27.63 -27.10 4.10
CA ALA A 30 -26.84 -26.19 4.91
C ALA A 30 -26.03 -25.24 4.03
N ILE A 31 -25.97 -23.95 4.41
CA ILE A 31 -25.17 -22.95 3.68
C ILE A 31 -23.69 -23.35 3.58
N THR A 32 -23.15 -24.05 4.59
CA THR A 32 -21.79 -24.58 4.61
C THR A 32 -21.58 -25.61 3.51
N GLU A 33 -22.51 -26.54 3.28
CA GLU A 33 -22.42 -27.51 2.18
C GLU A 33 -22.45 -26.84 0.81
N THR A 34 -23.25 -25.78 0.66
CA THR A 34 -23.30 -24.99 -0.59
C THR A 34 -22.00 -24.23 -0.81
N LEU A 35 -21.42 -23.67 0.24
CA LEU A 35 -20.12 -22.99 0.15
C LEU A 35 -19.01 -23.98 -0.22
N ASP A 36 -18.95 -25.12 0.42
CA ASP A 36 -17.90 -26.13 0.15
C ASP A 36 -18.02 -26.73 -1.26
N ALA A 37 -19.25 -27.04 -1.70
CA ALA A 37 -19.47 -27.71 -2.98
C ALA A 37 -19.40 -26.77 -4.19
N ASN A 38 -19.84 -25.51 -4.05
CA ASN A 38 -20.00 -24.59 -5.19
C ASN A 38 -19.06 -23.38 -5.13
N TYR A 39 -18.95 -22.73 -3.95
CA TYR A 39 -18.19 -21.49 -3.82
C TYR A 39 -16.67 -21.73 -3.68
N MET A 40 -16.27 -22.72 -2.89
CA MET A 40 -14.85 -23.03 -2.70
C MET A 40 -14.15 -23.46 -3.99
N PRO A 41 -14.70 -24.34 -4.85
CA PRO A 41 -14.09 -24.65 -6.14
C PRO A 41 -13.98 -23.43 -7.05
N TYR A 42 -14.99 -22.56 -7.07
CA TYR A 42 -14.93 -21.29 -7.79
C TYR A 42 -13.83 -20.36 -7.24
N ALA A 43 -13.78 -20.16 -5.93
CA ALA A 43 -12.77 -19.34 -5.28
C ALA A 43 -11.35 -19.85 -5.57
N MET A 44 -11.13 -21.17 -5.45
CA MET A 44 -9.85 -21.81 -5.76
C MET A 44 -9.47 -21.64 -7.24
N SER A 45 -10.43 -21.81 -8.16
CA SER A 45 -10.20 -21.57 -9.58
C SER A 45 -9.77 -20.13 -9.87
N VAL A 46 -10.41 -19.12 -9.25
CA VAL A 46 -10.03 -17.72 -9.42
C VAL A 46 -8.65 -17.44 -8.85
N ILE A 47 -8.31 -18.03 -7.71
CA ILE A 47 -7.00 -17.86 -7.06
C ILE A 47 -5.89 -18.47 -7.93
N VAL A 48 -6.00 -19.76 -8.26
CA VAL A 48 -4.91 -20.53 -8.87
C VAL A 48 -4.81 -20.29 -10.36
N SER A 49 -5.95 -20.21 -11.06
CA SER A 49 -5.95 -20.21 -12.53
C SER A 49 -6.10 -18.82 -13.16
N ARG A 50 -6.25 -17.75 -12.35
CA ARG A 50 -6.56 -16.44 -12.92
C ARG A 50 -5.81 -15.27 -12.29
N ALA A 51 -5.85 -15.11 -10.96
CA ALA A 51 -5.53 -13.84 -10.32
C ALA A 51 -4.10 -13.75 -9.77
N ILE A 52 -3.59 -14.81 -9.15
CA ILE A 52 -2.31 -14.81 -8.44
C ILE A 52 -1.21 -15.30 -9.38
N PRO A 53 -0.06 -14.61 -9.47
CA PRO A 53 1.08 -15.07 -10.28
C PRO A 53 1.80 -16.22 -9.59
N GLU A 54 2.48 -17.04 -10.41
CA GLU A 54 3.38 -18.08 -9.93
C GLU A 54 4.82 -17.60 -9.84
N ILE A 55 5.75 -18.46 -9.41
CA ILE A 55 7.15 -18.10 -9.18
C ILE A 55 7.88 -17.60 -10.43
N ASP A 56 7.42 -17.92 -11.63
CA ASP A 56 7.91 -17.37 -12.90
C ASP A 56 7.46 -15.93 -13.15
N GLY A 57 6.62 -15.35 -12.28
CA GLY A 57 6.11 -13.98 -12.35
C GLY A 57 4.92 -13.80 -13.29
N PHE A 58 4.36 -14.87 -13.83
CA PHE A 58 3.27 -14.82 -14.78
C PHE A 58 1.97 -15.42 -14.22
N LYS A 59 0.85 -14.83 -14.64
CA LYS A 59 -0.47 -15.46 -14.56
C LYS A 59 -0.64 -16.44 -15.73
N PRO A 60 -1.54 -17.40 -15.61
CA PRO A 60 -1.79 -18.35 -16.72
C PRO A 60 -2.11 -17.65 -18.06
N SER A 61 -2.89 -16.57 -18.06
CA SER A 61 -3.20 -15.81 -19.28
C SER A 61 -1.96 -15.19 -19.95
N HIS A 62 -1.03 -14.65 -19.14
CA HIS A 62 0.24 -14.10 -19.64
C HIS A 62 1.09 -15.20 -20.27
N ARG A 63 1.23 -16.33 -19.55
CA ARG A 63 2.06 -17.48 -19.98
C ARG A 63 1.54 -18.08 -21.30
N LYS A 64 0.23 -18.31 -21.40
CA LYS A 64 -0.41 -18.85 -22.62
C LYS A 64 -0.23 -17.92 -23.81
N LEU A 65 -0.40 -16.62 -23.66
CA LEU A 65 -0.18 -15.64 -24.71
C LEU A 65 1.28 -15.63 -25.19
N LEU A 66 2.23 -15.51 -24.27
CA LEU A 66 3.66 -15.46 -24.61
C LEU A 66 4.15 -16.77 -25.23
N TYR A 67 3.68 -17.92 -24.74
CA TYR A 67 3.99 -19.24 -25.30
C TYR A 67 3.41 -19.39 -26.72
N THR A 68 2.18 -18.94 -26.95
CA THR A 68 1.59 -18.92 -28.30
C THR A 68 2.45 -18.10 -29.27
N MET A 69 2.87 -16.91 -28.86
CA MET A 69 3.72 -16.06 -29.67
C MET A 69 5.09 -16.73 -29.95
N TYR A 70 5.66 -17.45 -28.97
CA TYR A 70 6.88 -18.22 -29.15
C TYR A 70 6.70 -19.35 -30.17
N LYS A 71 5.62 -20.14 -30.07
CA LYS A 71 5.30 -21.22 -31.02
C LYS A 71 5.01 -20.70 -32.42
N MET A 72 4.54 -19.47 -32.58
CA MET A 72 4.40 -18.79 -33.87
C MET A 72 5.72 -18.27 -34.45
N GLY A 73 6.85 -18.48 -33.77
CA GLY A 73 8.18 -18.01 -34.22
C GLY A 73 8.39 -16.50 -34.09
N LEU A 74 7.58 -15.79 -33.30
CA LEU A 74 7.60 -14.33 -33.20
C LEU A 74 8.74 -13.79 -32.31
N LEU A 75 9.63 -14.65 -31.82
CA LEU A 75 10.85 -14.22 -31.11
C LEU A 75 11.91 -13.69 -32.10
N THR A 76 12.08 -14.40 -33.21
CA THR A 76 13.09 -14.08 -34.25
C THR A 76 12.43 -13.57 -35.54
N GLY A 77 11.14 -13.86 -35.74
CA GLY A 77 10.37 -13.48 -36.91
C GLY A 77 9.93 -12.01 -36.94
N GLY A 78 9.23 -11.65 -38.02
CA GLY A 78 8.60 -10.35 -38.20
C GLY A 78 7.35 -10.17 -37.31
N ARG A 79 6.87 -8.92 -37.18
CA ARG A 79 5.58 -8.65 -36.50
C ARG A 79 4.43 -9.19 -37.33
N THR A 80 3.38 -9.65 -36.66
CA THR A 80 2.09 -10.05 -37.24
C THR A 80 0.95 -9.25 -36.65
N LYS A 81 -0.22 -9.27 -37.26
CA LYS A 81 -1.43 -8.60 -36.74
C LYS A 81 -1.79 -9.18 -35.36
N SER A 82 -2.09 -8.29 -34.40
CA SER A 82 -2.47 -8.70 -33.06
C SER A 82 -3.69 -9.61 -33.06
N ALA A 83 -4.64 -9.39 -33.95
CA ALA A 83 -5.82 -10.26 -34.13
C ALA A 83 -5.44 -11.73 -34.45
N ASN A 84 -4.37 -11.96 -35.23
CA ASN A 84 -3.89 -13.31 -35.53
C ASN A 84 -3.31 -13.99 -34.26
N ILE A 85 -2.51 -13.24 -33.47
CA ILE A 85 -1.97 -13.75 -32.20
C ILE A 85 -3.10 -14.11 -31.25
N VAL A 86 -4.09 -13.23 -31.10
CA VAL A 86 -5.27 -13.45 -30.25
C VAL A 86 -6.00 -14.74 -30.67
N GLY A 87 -6.30 -14.87 -31.97
CA GLY A 87 -6.97 -16.07 -32.50
C GLY A 87 -6.21 -17.37 -32.22
N GLN A 88 -4.87 -17.38 -32.37
CA GLN A 88 -4.06 -18.57 -32.04
C GLN A 88 -4.01 -18.83 -30.52
N THR A 89 -4.01 -17.78 -29.70
CA THR A 89 -3.99 -17.91 -28.24
C THR A 89 -5.28 -18.54 -27.70
N MET A 90 -6.42 -18.34 -28.35
CA MET A 90 -7.70 -18.95 -27.96
C MET A 90 -7.66 -20.48 -27.91
N ARG A 91 -6.75 -21.12 -28.64
CA ARG A 91 -6.54 -22.58 -28.60
C ARG A 91 -5.97 -23.07 -27.26
N LEU A 92 -5.27 -22.20 -26.52
CA LEU A 92 -4.75 -22.50 -25.18
C LEU A 92 -5.58 -21.81 -24.08
N ASN A 93 -6.19 -20.67 -24.39
CA ASN A 93 -6.92 -19.86 -23.43
C ASN A 93 -8.39 -19.69 -23.89
N PRO A 94 -9.35 -20.49 -23.35
CA PRO A 94 -10.74 -20.52 -23.79
C PRO A 94 -11.55 -19.32 -23.24
N HIS A 95 -11.00 -18.12 -23.35
CA HIS A 95 -11.65 -16.86 -22.97
C HIS A 95 -11.90 -15.98 -24.20
N GLY A 96 -12.72 -14.94 -24.02
CA GLY A 96 -13.02 -13.98 -25.09
C GLY A 96 -11.78 -13.28 -25.64
N ASP A 97 -11.79 -13.00 -26.94
CA ASP A 97 -10.72 -12.33 -27.68
C ASP A 97 -10.32 -10.98 -27.07
N ALA A 98 -11.29 -10.22 -26.53
CA ALA A 98 -11.06 -8.94 -25.85
C ALA A 98 -10.14 -9.12 -24.63
N ALA A 99 -10.35 -10.13 -23.79
CA ALA A 99 -9.52 -10.37 -22.60
C ALA A 99 -8.08 -10.77 -22.95
N ILE A 100 -7.91 -11.56 -24.02
CA ILE A 100 -6.59 -11.92 -24.52
C ILE A 100 -5.87 -10.71 -25.09
N TYR A 101 -6.58 -9.86 -25.85
CA TYR A 101 -6.00 -8.66 -26.42
C TYR A 101 -5.63 -7.63 -25.33
N GLU A 102 -6.47 -7.45 -24.33
CA GLU A 102 -6.15 -6.59 -23.17
C GLU A 102 -4.91 -7.08 -22.41
N THR A 103 -4.76 -8.40 -22.26
CA THR A 103 -3.54 -8.99 -21.71
C THR A 103 -2.32 -8.64 -22.57
N MET A 104 -2.43 -8.72 -23.89
CA MET A 104 -1.35 -8.33 -24.82
C MET A 104 -1.02 -6.84 -24.70
N VAL A 105 -2.02 -5.98 -24.58
CA VAL A 105 -1.86 -4.54 -24.41
C VAL A 105 -1.01 -4.25 -23.16
N ARG A 106 -1.34 -4.85 -22.05
CA ARG A 106 -0.60 -4.68 -20.78
C ARG A 106 0.85 -5.15 -20.86
N LEU A 107 1.15 -6.15 -21.67
CA LEU A 107 2.52 -6.64 -21.87
C LEU A 107 3.29 -5.88 -22.96
N ALA A 108 2.62 -4.95 -23.68
CA ALA A 108 3.16 -4.27 -24.83
C ALA A 108 3.98 -3.03 -24.47
N LYS A 109 5.08 -2.82 -25.20
CA LYS A 109 5.94 -1.64 -25.08
C LYS A 109 5.16 -0.33 -25.25
N GLY A 110 4.19 -0.28 -26.16
CA GLY A 110 3.42 0.92 -26.47
C GLY A 110 2.51 1.38 -25.32
N ASN A 111 2.11 0.49 -24.41
CA ASN A 111 1.26 0.81 -23.27
C ASN A 111 2.01 1.42 -22.09
N GLU A 112 3.33 1.17 -21.96
CA GLU A 112 4.21 1.69 -20.90
C GLU A 112 3.81 1.22 -19.46
N SER A 113 3.16 0.07 -19.36
CA SER A 113 2.77 -0.51 -18.06
C SER A 113 3.85 -1.35 -17.38
N LEU A 114 4.94 -1.66 -18.11
CA LEU A 114 6.07 -2.46 -17.61
C LEU A 114 7.39 -1.76 -17.91
N LEU A 115 8.35 -1.85 -16.98
CA LEU A 115 9.74 -1.43 -17.23
C LEU A 115 10.38 -2.26 -18.34
N HIS A 116 10.14 -3.56 -18.34
CA HIS A 116 10.61 -4.50 -19.35
C HIS A 116 9.41 -5.18 -20.04
N PRO A 117 8.84 -4.55 -21.08
CA PRO A 117 7.72 -5.13 -21.82
C PRO A 117 8.13 -6.39 -22.57
N PHE A 118 7.23 -7.39 -22.62
CA PHE A 118 7.45 -8.67 -23.29
C PHE A 118 6.97 -8.68 -24.75
N VAL A 119 6.11 -7.72 -25.10
CA VAL A 119 5.56 -7.59 -26.45
C VAL A 119 6.11 -6.33 -27.13
N ASP A 120 6.87 -6.53 -28.19
CA ASP A 120 7.33 -5.46 -29.08
C ASP A 120 6.20 -5.09 -30.05
N SER A 121 5.59 -3.95 -29.81
CA SER A 121 4.33 -3.50 -30.40
C SER A 121 4.53 -2.42 -31.46
N LYS A 122 3.63 -2.41 -32.48
CA LYS A 122 3.52 -1.34 -33.48
C LYS A 122 2.06 -0.95 -33.67
N GLY A 123 1.80 0.35 -33.62
CA GLY A 123 0.45 0.93 -33.62
C GLY A 123 0.08 1.46 -32.24
N ASN A 124 -1.17 1.87 -32.07
CA ASN A 124 -1.67 2.44 -30.83
C ASN A 124 -2.09 1.34 -29.84
N PHE A 125 -1.32 1.18 -28.76
CA PHE A 125 -1.60 0.29 -27.65
C PHE A 125 -2.10 1.03 -26.40
N GLY A 126 -2.52 2.30 -26.54
CA GLY A 126 -2.92 3.13 -25.40
C GLY A 126 -1.76 3.49 -24.49
N LYS A 127 -2.08 4.13 -23.37
CA LYS A 127 -1.12 4.49 -22.33
C LYS A 127 -1.67 4.14 -20.95
N VAL A 128 -0.86 3.54 -20.09
CA VAL A 128 -1.29 3.12 -18.74
C VAL A 128 -1.72 4.29 -17.87
N TYR A 129 -1.15 5.47 -18.08
CA TYR A 129 -1.39 6.68 -17.31
C TYR A 129 -2.55 7.55 -17.82
N SER A 130 -3.26 7.13 -18.89
CA SER A 130 -4.42 7.86 -19.42
C SER A 130 -5.54 6.91 -19.83
N ARG A 131 -6.77 7.20 -19.37
CA ARG A 131 -8.00 6.51 -19.80
C ARG A 131 -8.45 6.92 -21.18
N ASP A 132 -8.19 8.16 -21.55
CA ASP A 132 -8.63 8.75 -22.83
C ASP A 132 -7.74 8.29 -24.00
N MET A 133 -6.50 7.92 -23.72
CA MET A 133 -5.60 7.31 -24.69
C MET A 133 -5.83 5.80 -24.80
N ALA A 134 -7.02 5.40 -25.24
CA ALA A 134 -7.39 4.01 -25.43
C ALA A 134 -6.62 3.34 -26.58
N TYR A 135 -6.42 2.04 -26.48
CA TYR A 135 -5.77 1.25 -27.53
C TYR A 135 -6.68 1.01 -28.73
N ALA A 136 -6.07 0.91 -29.92
CA ALA A 136 -6.78 0.59 -31.15
C ALA A 136 -7.19 -0.89 -31.19
N ALA A 137 -8.21 -1.22 -31.98
CA ALA A 137 -8.63 -2.61 -32.18
C ALA A 137 -7.49 -3.51 -32.72
N SER A 138 -7.47 -4.78 -32.33
CA SER A 138 -6.41 -5.75 -32.63
C SER A 138 -6.09 -5.94 -34.12
N ARG A 139 -7.06 -5.63 -35.01
CA ARG A 139 -6.86 -5.71 -36.47
C ARG A 139 -5.96 -4.59 -37.02
N TYR A 140 -5.79 -3.49 -36.30
CA TYR A 140 -4.94 -2.35 -36.71
C TYR A 140 -3.53 -2.40 -36.14
N THR A 141 -3.31 -3.14 -35.07
CA THR A 141 -2.03 -3.24 -34.36
C THR A 141 -1.24 -4.46 -34.80
N GLU A 142 0.09 -4.40 -34.63
CA GLU A 142 1.01 -5.50 -34.91
C GLU A 142 1.93 -5.73 -33.70
N ALA A 143 2.29 -6.99 -33.50
CA ALA A 143 3.12 -7.38 -32.36
C ALA A 143 4.06 -8.54 -32.70
N LYS A 144 5.15 -8.63 -31.94
CA LYS A 144 6.05 -9.77 -31.82
C LYS A 144 6.60 -9.82 -30.40
N LEU A 145 7.35 -10.87 -30.05
CA LEU A 145 8.03 -10.95 -28.77
C LEU A 145 9.18 -9.95 -28.70
N ALA A 146 9.36 -9.31 -27.54
CA ALA A 146 10.49 -8.47 -27.27
C ALA A 146 11.77 -9.33 -27.03
N PRO A 147 12.99 -8.78 -27.27
CA PRO A 147 14.21 -9.53 -27.14
C PRO A 147 14.45 -10.18 -25.78
N ILE A 148 13.94 -9.59 -24.68
CA ILE A 148 14.04 -10.13 -23.34
C ILE A 148 13.31 -11.48 -23.19
N CYS A 149 12.33 -11.77 -24.02
CA CYS A 149 11.62 -13.05 -24.02
C CYS A 149 12.53 -14.23 -24.34
N ALA A 150 13.70 -14.01 -24.97
CA ALA A 150 14.71 -15.05 -25.11
C ALA A 150 15.11 -15.65 -23.75
N GLU A 151 15.08 -14.84 -22.68
CA GLU A 151 15.41 -15.26 -21.32
C GLU A 151 14.26 -16.01 -20.62
N LEU A 152 13.05 -16.00 -21.19
CA LEU A 152 11.91 -16.77 -20.73
C LEU A 152 11.85 -18.16 -21.36
N PHE A 153 12.33 -18.29 -22.62
CA PHE A 153 12.14 -19.50 -23.43
C PHE A 153 13.42 -20.29 -23.69
N ARG A 154 14.60 -19.76 -23.30
CA ARG A 154 15.92 -20.34 -23.60
C ARG A 154 16.00 -21.85 -23.36
N ASP A 155 15.48 -22.29 -22.24
CA ASP A 155 15.61 -23.67 -21.78
C ASP A 155 14.36 -24.53 -22.05
N LEU A 156 13.31 -23.94 -22.68
CA LEU A 156 12.01 -24.58 -22.82
C LEU A 156 12.07 -25.88 -23.61
N ASP A 157 12.87 -25.92 -24.68
CA ASP A 157 13.01 -27.10 -25.54
C ASP A 157 14.01 -28.14 -24.98
N CYS A 158 14.52 -27.91 -23.76
CA CYS A 158 15.49 -28.77 -23.07
C CYS A 158 14.87 -29.52 -21.87
N ASP A 159 13.57 -29.78 -21.89
CA ASP A 159 12.84 -30.44 -20.79
C ASP A 159 13.06 -29.81 -19.41
N ALA A 160 13.31 -28.50 -19.38
CA ALA A 160 13.60 -27.79 -18.13
C ALA A 160 12.39 -27.58 -17.23
N VAL A 161 11.17 -27.69 -17.77
CA VAL A 161 9.89 -27.51 -17.07
C VAL A 161 8.87 -28.57 -17.51
N ASP A 162 7.85 -28.76 -16.69
CA ASP A 162 6.76 -29.68 -17.01
C ASP A 162 5.80 -29.09 -18.02
N PHE A 163 5.23 -29.95 -18.86
CA PHE A 163 4.17 -29.64 -19.82
C PHE A 163 2.88 -30.30 -19.37
N VAL A 164 1.80 -29.55 -19.37
CA VAL A 164 0.46 -30.01 -19.04
C VAL A 164 -0.45 -29.94 -20.28
N ASP A 165 -1.52 -30.72 -20.28
CA ASP A 165 -2.51 -30.62 -21.33
C ASP A 165 -3.29 -29.29 -21.21
N ASN A 166 -3.64 -28.71 -22.36
CA ASN A 166 -4.53 -27.55 -22.40
C ASN A 166 -5.96 -27.97 -21.99
N TYR A 167 -6.90 -27.03 -22.00
CA TYR A 167 -8.26 -27.21 -21.50
C TYR A 167 -9.06 -28.32 -22.22
N ASP A 168 -8.72 -28.69 -23.46
CA ASP A 168 -9.39 -29.71 -24.26
C ASP A 168 -8.52 -30.97 -24.54
N GLY A 169 -7.30 -31.00 -24.00
CA GLY A 169 -6.36 -32.12 -24.17
C GLY A 169 -5.75 -32.24 -25.57
N THR A 170 -5.97 -31.27 -26.46
CA THR A 170 -5.48 -31.32 -27.85
C THR A 170 -4.06 -30.83 -28.02
N MET A 171 -3.57 -30.02 -27.05
CA MET A 171 -2.25 -29.40 -27.08
C MET A 171 -1.60 -29.46 -25.70
N LYS A 172 -0.27 -29.31 -25.68
CA LYS A 172 0.49 -29.18 -24.44
C LYS A 172 0.99 -27.75 -24.28
N GLU A 173 0.97 -27.28 -23.05
CA GLU A 173 1.48 -25.97 -22.63
C GLU A 173 2.43 -26.12 -21.44
N PRO A 174 3.45 -25.24 -21.30
CA PRO A 174 4.35 -25.30 -20.16
C PRO A 174 3.58 -24.88 -18.89
N ALA A 175 3.76 -25.66 -17.82
CA ALA A 175 3.21 -25.31 -16.51
C ALA A 175 3.78 -23.99 -15.99
N LEU A 176 5.09 -23.80 -16.15
CA LEU A 176 5.84 -22.57 -15.82
C LEU A 176 6.83 -22.24 -16.94
N LEU A 177 7.26 -20.98 -17.05
CA LEU A 177 8.33 -20.59 -17.97
C LEU A 177 9.70 -20.61 -17.26
N PRO A 178 10.74 -21.22 -17.85
CA PRO A 178 12.06 -21.37 -17.23
C PRO A 178 12.86 -20.04 -17.23
N THR A 179 12.35 -19.01 -16.54
CA THR A 179 12.94 -17.68 -16.51
C THR A 179 14.36 -17.69 -15.95
N THR A 180 15.28 -17.00 -16.63
CA THR A 180 16.70 -16.92 -16.21
C THR A 180 16.98 -15.86 -15.17
N PHE A 181 15.96 -15.09 -14.78
CA PHE A 181 16.00 -14.07 -13.73
C PHE A 181 14.69 -14.08 -12.93
N PRO A 182 14.66 -13.56 -11.68
CA PRO A 182 13.45 -13.53 -10.84
C PRO A 182 12.40 -12.55 -11.38
N ASN A 183 11.73 -12.91 -12.46
CA ASN A 183 10.76 -12.07 -13.12
C ASN A 183 9.58 -11.67 -12.22
N VAL A 184 9.25 -12.48 -11.23
CA VAL A 184 8.22 -12.19 -10.23
C VAL A 184 8.49 -10.89 -9.44
N LEU A 185 9.76 -10.51 -9.27
CA LEU A 185 10.17 -9.24 -8.64
C LEU A 185 10.36 -8.11 -9.66
N VAL A 186 10.67 -8.43 -10.92
CA VAL A 186 10.90 -7.41 -11.96
C VAL A 186 9.59 -6.86 -12.52
N SER A 187 8.64 -7.73 -12.79
CA SER A 187 7.37 -7.35 -13.42
C SER A 187 6.31 -7.05 -12.37
N ALA A 188 5.85 -5.79 -12.31
CA ALA A 188 4.71 -5.42 -11.47
C ALA A 188 3.49 -6.29 -11.80
N ASN A 189 2.84 -6.82 -10.76
CA ASN A 189 1.67 -7.67 -10.91
C ASN A 189 0.60 -7.28 -9.89
N GLN A 190 -0.62 -7.09 -10.38
CA GLN A 190 -1.79 -6.87 -9.56
C GLN A 190 -2.84 -7.94 -9.86
N GLY A 191 -3.34 -8.61 -8.85
CA GLY A 191 -4.37 -9.62 -8.96
C GLY A 191 -5.38 -9.51 -7.83
N ILE A 192 -6.67 -9.55 -8.19
CA ILE A 192 -7.77 -9.56 -7.22
C ILE A 192 -8.44 -10.92 -7.35
N ALA A 193 -8.35 -11.73 -6.30
CA ALA A 193 -8.98 -13.02 -6.20
C ALA A 193 -10.14 -12.98 -5.18
N VAL A 194 -10.73 -14.13 -4.92
CA VAL A 194 -11.77 -14.27 -3.90
C VAL A 194 -11.10 -14.45 -2.54
N GLY A 195 -11.36 -13.53 -1.61
CA GLY A 195 -10.82 -13.57 -0.26
C GLY A 195 -9.33 -13.19 -0.13
N MET A 196 -8.65 -12.93 -1.24
CA MET A 196 -7.24 -12.50 -1.23
C MET A 196 -6.88 -11.69 -2.47
N ALA A 197 -5.77 -10.96 -2.38
CA ALA A 197 -5.20 -10.20 -3.47
C ALA A 197 -3.69 -10.40 -3.54
N SER A 198 -3.13 -10.13 -4.70
CA SER A 198 -1.69 -10.02 -4.92
C SER A 198 -1.39 -8.63 -5.46
N GLN A 199 -0.41 -7.96 -4.88
CA GLN A 199 0.12 -6.70 -5.39
C GLN A 199 1.64 -6.70 -5.25
N ILE A 200 2.31 -7.03 -6.33
CA ILE A 200 3.76 -7.07 -6.40
C ILE A 200 4.21 -5.80 -7.12
N CYS A 201 4.95 -4.96 -6.42
CA CYS A 201 5.63 -3.82 -7.02
C CYS A 201 6.78 -4.33 -7.88
N GLY A 202 6.96 -3.75 -9.06
CA GLY A 202 8.13 -4.03 -9.89
C GLY A 202 9.39 -3.41 -9.29
N PHE A 203 10.51 -4.08 -9.49
CA PHE A 203 11.83 -3.59 -9.10
C PHE A 203 12.74 -3.48 -10.32
N ASN A 204 13.79 -2.68 -10.20
CA ASN A 204 14.77 -2.53 -11.26
C ASN A 204 15.48 -3.87 -11.56
N LEU A 205 15.51 -4.27 -12.83
CA LEU A 205 16.08 -5.55 -13.26
C LEU A 205 17.56 -5.72 -12.85
N ALA A 206 18.35 -4.65 -12.95
CA ALA A 206 19.76 -4.72 -12.58
C ALA A 206 19.93 -4.94 -11.07
N GLU A 207 19.14 -4.22 -10.25
CA GLU A 207 19.13 -4.40 -8.79
C GLU A 207 18.65 -5.81 -8.38
N VAL A 208 17.61 -6.34 -9.01
CA VAL A 208 17.13 -7.71 -8.77
C VAL A 208 18.20 -8.74 -9.11
N CYS A 209 18.90 -8.59 -10.24
CA CYS A 209 20.00 -9.48 -10.62
C CYS A 209 21.16 -9.39 -9.62
N ASP A 210 21.58 -8.18 -9.23
CA ASP A 210 22.66 -7.97 -8.28
C ASP A 210 22.33 -8.54 -6.89
N THR A 211 21.10 -8.30 -6.42
CA THR A 211 20.61 -8.86 -5.15
C THR A 211 20.56 -10.39 -5.18
N THR A 212 20.07 -10.97 -6.27
CA THR A 212 20.03 -12.43 -6.43
C THR A 212 21.43 -13.03 -6.47
N ILE A 213 22.39 -12.40 -7.16
CA ILE A 213 23.79 -12.82 -7.20
C ILE A 213 24.42 -12.73 -5.81
N ALA A 214 24.17 -11.64 -5.09
CA ALA A 214 24.67 -11.45 -3.73
C ALA A 214 24.09 -12.51 -2.77
N TYR A 215 22.79 -12.76 -2.84
CA TYR A 215 22.09 -13.80 -2.09
C TYR A 215 22.64 -15.21 -2.38
N LEU A 216 22.89 -15.54 -3.66
CA LEU A 216 23.49 -16.83 -4.05
C LEU A 216 24.91 -17.02 -3.52
N LYS A 217 25.66 -15.94 -3.34
CA LYS A 217 27.02 -15.97 -2.76
C LYS A 217 26.99 -16.01 -1.23
N ASN A 218 26.03 -15.32 -0.61
CA ASN A 218 25.85 -15.26 0.83
C ASN A 218 24.35 -15.23 1.16
N LEU A 219 23.83 -16.29 1.78
CA LEU A 219 22.41 -16.42 2.15
C LEU A 219 21.97 -15.40 3.20
N ASP A 220 22.89 -14.85 3.99
CA ASP A 220 22.64 -13.82 5.01
C ASP A 220 22.81 -12.38 4.45
N HIS A 221 22.79 -12.22 3.11
CA HIS A 221 22.93 -10.92 2.46
C HIS A 221 21.81 -9.96 2.86
N ASP A 222 22.17 -8.73 3.26
CA ASP A 222 21.18 -7.66 3.50
C ASP A 222 20.57 -7.18 2.16
N ILE A 223 19.35 -7.64 1.90
CA ILE A 223 18.63 -7.37 0.65
C ILE A 223 18.49 -5.86 0.40
N ALA A 224 18.22 -5.05 1.44
CA ALA A 224 18.03 -3.62 1.32
C ALA A 224 19.31 -2.88 0.87
N SER A 225 20.49 -3.51 0.98
CA SER A 225 21.76 -2.92 0.52
C SER A 225 21.93 -2.96 -1.00
N THR A 226 21.19 -3.83 -1.71
CA THR A 226 21.32 -4.01 -3.17
C THR A 226 20.01 -3.82 -3.90
N LEU A 227 18.87 -4.04 -3.27
CA LEU A 227 17.53 -3.75 -3.77
C LEU A 227 17.03 -2.48 -3.07
N LEU A 228 17.18 -1.33 -3.74
CA LEU A 228 17.03 -0.03 -3.08
C LEU A 228 15.56 0.31 -2.76
N ALA A 229 14.68 0.17 -3.73
CA ALA A 229 13.23 0.39 -3.60
C ALA A 229 12.50 -0.12 -4.85
N PRO A 230 11.16 -0.21 -4.87
CA PRO A 230 10.40 -0.43 -6.09
C PRO A 230 10.74 0.58 -7.19
N ASP A 231 10.66 0.18 -8.45
CA ASP A 231 10.88 1.01 -9.62
C ASP A 231 9.65 0.94 -10.53
N PHE A 232 9.07 2.08 -10.88
CA PHE A 232 7.79 2.15 -11.59
C PHE A 232 7.95 2.61 -13.04
N PRO A 233 7.20 2.03 -13.98
CA PRO A 233 7.27 2.41 -15.39
C PRO A 233 6.84 3.86 -15.68
N THR A 234 6.01 4.46 -14.83
CA THR A 234 5.62 5.87 -14.91
C THR A 234 6.63 6.84 -14.28
N GLY A 235 7.71 6.33 -13.66
CA GLY A 235 8.68 7.15 -12.93
C GLY A 235 8.15 7.63 -11.58
N GLY A 236 8.26 8.93 -11.34
CA GLY A 236 7.89 9.55 -10.07
C GLY A 236 9.00 9.50 -9.02
N GLN A 237 8.66 9.91 -7.79
CA GLN A 237 9.55 9.93 -6.64
C GLN A 237 8.98 9.07 -5.52
N ILE A 238 9.72 8.07 -5.08
CA ILE A 238 9.33 7.24 -3.94
C ILE A 238 9.91 7.81 -2.66
N ILE A 239 9.06 8.03 -1.65
CA ILE A 239 9.50 8.47 -0.33
C ILE A 239 9.86 7.22 0.45
N CYS A 240 11.17 7.02 0.61
CA CYS A 240 11.72 5.86 1.26
C CYS A 240 11.78 6.08 2.79
N ASP A 241 11.00 5.27 3.51
CA ASP A 241 11.16 5.01 4.92
C ASP A 241 11.89 3.66 5.03
N GLU A 242 13.12 3.68 5.54
CA GLU A 242 13.96 2.48 5.59
C GLU A 242 13.35 1.36 6.45
N ASP A 243 12.71 1.70 7.56
CA ASP A 243 12.09 0.74 8.46
C ASP A 243 10.88 0.07 7.78
N GLU A 244 10.04 0.86 7.09
CA GLU A 244 8.92 0.34 6.32
C GLU A 244 9.39 -0.52 5.14
N LEU A 245 10.46 -0.11 4.44
CA LEU A 245 11.05 -0.87 3.35
C LEU A 245 11.58 -2.23 3.83
N ARG A 246 12.33 -2.25 4.94
CA ARG A 246 12.81 -3.48 5.57
C ARG A 246 11.66 -4.38 6.01
N ARG A 247 10.58 -3.80 6.54
CA ARG A 247 9.36 -4.53 6.88
C ARG A 247 8.71 -5.18 5.66
N ILE A 248 8.61 -4.45 4.55
CA ILE A 248 8.09 -4.98 3.27
C ILE A 248 8.97 -6.12 2.78
N TYR A 249 10.29 -5.98 2.82
CA TYR A 249 11.22 -7.03 2.37
C TYR A 249 11.17 -8.27 3.25
N ALA A 250 10.90 -8.12 4.53
CA ALA A 250 10.76 -9.25 5.45
C ALA A 250 9.41 -9.95 5.36
N THR A 251 8.31 -9.21 5.16
CA THR A 251 6.94 -9.73 5.30
C THR A 251 6.14 -9.80 4.00
N GLY A 252 6.60 -9.15 2.94
CA GLY A 252 5.85 -8.97 1.69
C GLY A 252 4.66 -8.02 1.80
N ARG A 253 4.48 -7.30 2.91
CA ARG A 253 3.34 -6.41 3.16
C ARG A 253 3.77 -5.03 3.64
N GLY A 254 3.10 -4.00 3.13
CA GLY A 254 3.30 -2.62 3.54
C GLY A 254 2.89 -1.64 2.46
N GLY A 255 3.33 -0.39 2.57
CA GLY A 255 3.04 0.63 1.57
C GLY A 255 4.08 1.75 1.58
N LEU A 256 4.48 2.18 0.40
CA LEU A 256 5.42 3.27 0.19
C LEU A 256 4.73 4.42 -0.52
N LYS A 257 5.00 5.65 -0.09
CA LYS A 257 4.43 6.83 -0.74
C LYS A 257 5.20 7.13 -2.02
N VAL A 258 4.46 7.38 -3.10
CA VAL A 258 5.00 7.75 -4.41
C VAL A 258 4.44 9.11 -4.80
N ARG A 259 5.30 10.03 -5.20
CA ARG A 259 4.95 11.38 -5.66
C ARG A 259 5.17 11.55 -7.15
N ALA A 260 4.37 12.44 -7.73
CA ALA A 260 4.59 12.96 -9.07
C ALA A 260 5.88 13.79 -9.15
N ARG A 261 6.53 13.78 -10.31
CA ARG A 261 7.61 14.71 -10.62
C ARG A 261 7.09 15.87 -11.42
N TRP A 262 7.58 17.05 -11.06
CA TRP A 262 7.13 18.30 -11.64
C TRP A 262 8.27 19.30 -11.77
N ARG A 263 8.04 20.33 -12.58
CA ARG A 263 8.91 21.48 -12.70
C ARG A 263 8.07 22.74 -12.84
N TYR A 264 8.64 23.89 -12.48
CA TYR A 264 7.97 25.17 -12.63
C TYR A 264 8.59 25.99 -13.74
N ASP A 265 7.78 26.35 -14.75
CA ASP A 265 8.15 27.33 -15.77
C ASP A 265 7.79 28.75 -15.29
N LYS A 266 8.83 29.51 -14.93
CA LYS A 266 8.69 30.91 -14.46
C LYS A 266 8.18 31.86 -15.54
N LYS A 267 8.42 31.58 -16.84
CA LYS A 267 8.01 32.48 -17.94
C LYS A 267 6.51 32.42 -18.16
N GLU A 268 5.99 31.23 -18.16
CA GLU A 268 4.57 30.96 -18.42
C GLU A 268 3.74 30.92 -17.13
N ASN A 269 4.39 30.90 -15.95
CA ASN A 269 3.77 30.75 -14.62
C ASN A 269 2.97 29.46 -14.50
N VAL A 270 3.54 28.34 -15.01
CA VAL A 270 2.91 27.02 -15.10
C VAL A 270 3.72 25.99 -14.35
N ILE A 271 3.04 25.13 -13.60
CA ILE A 271 3.60 23.88 -13.10
C ILE A 271 3.37 22.80 -14.15
N GLU A 272 4.44 22.18 -14.62
CA GLU A 272 4.39 21.03 -15.51
C GLU A 272 4.68 19.75 -14.71
N VAL A 273 3.69 18.86 -14.62
CA VAL A 273 3.85 17.51 -14.07
C VAL A 273 4.15 16.58 -15.25
N TYR A 274 5.28 15.87 -15.20
CA TYR A 274 5.75 15.01 -16.29
C TYR A 274 5.91 13.52 -15.91
N GLU A 275 5.78 13.17 -14.63
CA GLU A 275 5.69 11.80 -14.12
C GLU A 275 4.64 11.75 -13.00
N ILE A 276 3.83 10.70 -12.97
CA ILE A 276 2.77 10.51 -11.96
C ILE A 276 2.90 9.14 -11.29
N PRO A 277 2.33 8.96 -10.09
CA PRO A 277 2.28 7.65 -9.45
C PRO A 277 1.63 6.59 -10.35
N TYR A 278 2.18 5.38 -10.35
CA TYR A 278 1.69 4.26 -11.18
C TYR A 278 0.25 3.83 -10.88
N SER A 279 -0.24 4.17 -9.68
CA SER A 279 -1.59 3.83 -9.18
C SER A 279 -2.72 4.72 -9.74
N THR A 280 -2.39 5.81 -10.47
CA THR A 280 -3.37 6.82 -10.91
C THR A 280 -3.26 7.12 -12.40
N SER A 281 -4.19 7.91 -12.91
CA SER A 281 -4.16 8.45 -14.27
C SER A 281 -4.34 9.97 -14.28
N ILE A 282 -4.01 10.59 -15.40
CA ILE A 282 -4.11 12.05 -15.59
C ILE A 282 -5.53 12.52 -15.29
N GLU A 283 -6.55 11.85 -15.83
CA GLU A 283 -7.95 12.24 -15.68
C GLU A 283 -8.42 12.17 -14.23
N VAL A 284 -7.96 11.18 -13.46
CA VAL A 284 -8.29 11.07 -12.02
C VAL A 284 -7.71 12.26 -11.25
N ILE A 285 -6.50 12.70 -11.61
CA ILE A 285 -5.88 13.88 -11.02
C ILE A 285 -6.66 15.14 -11.39
N LEU A 286 -6.99 15.31 -12.68
CA LEU A 286 -7.78 16.44 -13.19
C LEU A 286 -9.13 16.53 -12.49
N ASP A 287 -9.89 15.43 -12.45
CA ASP A 287 -11.20 15.35 -11.80
C ASP A 287 -11.10 15.76 -10.32
N LYS A 288 -10.08 15.24 -9.61
CA LYS A 288 -9.90 15.53 -8.19
C LYS A 288 -9.53 16.98 -7.90
N VAL A 289 -8.64 17.56 -8.72
CA VAL A 289 -8.30 18.99 -8.57
C VAL A 289 -9.49 19.87 -8.91
N ALA A 290 -10.25 19.56 -9.96
CA ALA A 290 -11.48 20.29 -10.31
C ALA A 290 -12.52 20.26 -9.18
N GLU A 291 -12.68 19.10 -8.51
CA GLU A 291 -13.52 18.97 -7.30
C GLU A 291 -13.05 19.91 -6.17
N LEU A 292 -11.74 19.95 -5.91
CA LEU A 292 -11.16 20.80 -4.85
C LEU A 292 -11.29 22.30 -5.15
N VAL A 293 -11.15 22.68 -6.43
CA VAL A 293 -11.36 24.07 -6.88
C VAL A 293 -12.82 24.47 -6.71
N LYS A 294 -13.77 23.62 -7.12
CA LYS A 294 -15.21 23.85 -6.93
C LYS A 294 -15.59 23.94 -5.45
N ALA A 295 -14.97 23.14 -4.61
CA ALA A 295 -15.18 23.18 -3.16
C ALA A 295 -14.50 24.38 -2.47
N GLY A 296 -13.76 25.22 -3.21
CA GLY A 296 -13.04 26.37 -2.68
C GLY A 296 -11.81 26.06 -1.84
N LYS A 297 -11.38 24.78 -1.81
CA LYS A 297 -10.21 24.33 -1.06
C LYS A 297 -8.89 24.68 -1.75
N VAL A 298 -8.89 24.74 -3.07
CA VAL A 298 -7.74 25.16 -3.89
C VAL A 298 -8.20 26.37 -4.73
N LYS A 299 -7.66 27.54 -4.42
CA LYS A 299 -8.00 28.81 -5.08
C LYS A 299 -6.88 29.35 -5.96
N GLU A 300 -5.72 28.74 -5.86
CA GLU A 300 -4.44 29.17 -6.41
C GLU A 300 -4.31 28.87 -7.91
N ILE A 301 -5.08 27.92 -8.41
CA ILE A 301 -5.07 27.46 -9.82
C ILE A 301 -5.99 28.33 -10.66
N SER A 302 -5.54 28.75 -11.84
CA SER A 302 -6.35 29.44 -12.85
C SER A 302 -6.92 28.50 -13.90
N ASP A 303 -6.11 27.57 -14.41
CA ASP A 303 -6.51 26.56 -15.39
C ASP A 303 -5.67 25.29 -15.29
N MET A 304 -6.14 24.19 -15.89
CA MET A 304 -5.44 22.91 -15.91
C MET A 304 -5.70 22.19 -17.21
N ARG A 305 -4.62 21.71 -17.86
CA ARG A 305 -4.70 21.09 -19.20
C ARG A 305 -3.83 19.83 -19.25
N ASP A 306 -4.35 18.82 -19.96
CA ASP A 306 -3.53 17.69 -20.41
C ASP A 306 -2.88 18.08 -21.75
N GLU A 307 -1.56 18.22 -21.73
CA GLU A 307 -0.72 18.52 -22.90
C GLU A 307 0.15 17.31 -23.28
N THR A 308 -0.26 16.11 -22.88
CA THR A 308 0.44 14.86 -23.18
C THR A 308 0.48 14.60 -24.67
N ASP A 309 1.67 14.36 -25.19
CA ASP A 309 1.91 14.09 -26.60
C ASP A 309 2.87 12.90 -26.81
N LEU A 310 3.44 12.76 -28.01
CA LEU A 310 4.40 11.69 -28.33
C LEU A 310 5.73 11.79 -27.56
N SER A 311 6.06 12.95 -26.98
CA SER A 311 7.25 13.15 -26.16
C SER A 311 7.09 12.66 -24.72
N GLY A 312 5.86 12.46 -24.28
CA GLY A 312 5.56 11.93 -22.95
C GLY A 312 4.41 12.64 -22.24
N LEU A 313 4.20 12.27 -20.99
CA LEU A 313 3.19 12.84 -20.12
C LEU A 313 3.53 14.30 -19.80
N LYS A 314 2.53 15.17 -19.94
CA LYS A 314 2.62 16.59 -19.56
C LYS A 314 1.25 17.10 -19.09
N LEU A 315 1.12 17.26 -17.78
CA LEU A 315 -0.03 17.93 -17.15
C LEU A 315 0.39 19.34 -16.78
N ALA A 316 -0.22 20.34 -17.42
CA ALA A 316 0.04 21.76 -17.20
C ALA A 316 -0.97 22.34 -16.18
N ILE A 317 -0.47 23.02 -15.14
CA ILE A 317 -1.26 23.66 -14.10
C ILE A 317 -0.90 25.15 -14.10
N ASP A 318 -1.80 26.02 -14.61
CA ASP A 318 -1.62 27.45 -14.65
C ASP A 318 -1.89 28.07 -13.29
N LEU A 319 -0.96 28.89 -12.81
CA LEU A 319 -1.06 29.52 -11.51
C LEU A 319 -1.65 30.93 -11.60
N LYS A 320 -2.37 31.36 -10.57
CA LYS A 320 -2.69 32.78 -10.39
C LYS A 320 -1.44 33.56 -10.01
N ARG A 321 -1.47 34.87 -10.25
CA ARG A 321 -0.34 35.73 -9.92
C ARG A 321 -0.05 35.74 -8.41
N GLY A 322 1.23 35.63 -8.06
CA GLY A 322 1.68 35.69 -6.66
C GLY A 322 1.56 34.37 -5.88
N VAL A 323 1.19 33.28 -6.54
CA VAL A 323 1.15 31.95 -5.91
C VAL A 323 2.56 31.36 -5.83
N ASP A 324 2.88 30.79 -4.69
CA ASP A 324 4.10 30.00 -4.47
C ASP A 324 3.89 28.57 -4.99
N PRO A 325 4.61 28.14 -6.05
CA PRO A 325 4.42 26.83 -6.66
C PRO A 325 4.77 25.68 -5.71
N GLU A 326 5.78 25.83 -4.86
CA GLU A 326 6.20 24.78 -3.90
C GLU A 326 5.10 24.51 -2.87
N LYS A 327 4.55 25.57 -2.27
CA LYS A 327 3.46 25.46 -1.30
C LYS A 327 2.21 24.85 -1.91
N LEU A 328 1.89 25.25 -3.15
CA LEU A 328 0.76 24.67 -3.87
C LEU A 328 0.97 23.17 -4.14
N MET A 329 2.15 22.76 -4.59
CA MET A 329 2.44 21.35 -4.84
C MET A 329 2.39 20.53 -3.57
N GLN A 330 2.91 21.01 -2.44
CA GLN A 330 2.78 20.33 -1.15
C GLN A 330 1.30 20.14 -0.76
N LYS A 331 0.45 21.16 -1.00
CA LYS A 331 -1.00 21.08 -0.78
C LYS A 331 -1.66 20.05 -1.69
N LEU A 332 -1.30 20.03 -2.98
CA LEU A 332 -1.81 19.09 -3.95
C LEU A 332 -1.37 17.65 -3.64
N PHE A 333 -0.14 17.42 -3.20
CA PHE A 333 0.33 16.11 -2.74
C PHE A 333 -0.49 15.55 -1.58
N LYS A 334 -0.97 16.41 -0.68
CA LYS A 334 -1.82 15.98 0.44
C LYS A 334 -3.26 15.69 0.04
N LEU A 335 -3.79 16.42 -0.94
CA LEU A 335 -5.23 16.41 -1.28
C LEU A 335 -5.60 15.63 -2.53
N THR A 336 -4.62 15.23 -3.35
CA THR A 336 -4.85 14.62 -4.67
C THR A 336 -3.97 13.38 -4.87
N PRO A 337 -4.26 12.53 -5.87
CA PRO A 337 -3.42 11.39 -6.25
C PRO A 337 -2.06 11.75 -6.89
N LEU A 338 -1.65 13.03 -6.91
CA LEU A 338 -0.26 13.41 -7.23
C LEU A 338 0.74 12.83 -6.22
N GLN A 339 0.28 12.48 -5.02
CA GLN A 339 0.96 11.57 -4.11
C GLN A 339 0.00 10.47 -3.71
N ASP A 340 0.41 9.23 -3.87
CA ASP A 340 -0.39 8.05 -3.52
C ASP A 340 0.47 6.99 -2.84
N THR A 341 -0.17 5.99 -2.26
CA THR A 341 0.51 4.89 -1.59
C THR A 341 0.55 3.67 -2.50
N ALA A 342 1.76 3.28 -2.92
CA ALA A 342 2.00 2.01 -3.57
C ALA A 342 1.95 0.89 -2.51
N SER A 343 0.82 0.20 -2.44
CA SER A 343 0.63 -0.92 -1.52
C SER A 343 1.40 -2.15 -2.00
N CYS A 344 2.01 -2.88 -1.07
CA CYS A 344 2.69 -4.14 -1.30
C CYS A 344 1.94 -5.28 -0.62
N ASN A 345 1.69 -6.36 -1.35
CA ASN A 345 1.16 -7.63 -0.86
C ASN A 345 1.69 -8.74 -1.77
N PHE A 346 2.88 -9.26 -1.47
CA PHE A 346 3.59 -10.21 -2.33
C PHE A 346 3.03 -11.62 -2.15
N ASN A 347 1.81 -11.80 -2.61
CA ASN A 347 1.11 -13.08 -2.61
C ASN A 347 1.40 -13.81 -3.93
N ILE A 348 2.04 -14.98 -3.85
CA ILE A 348 2.54 -15.75 -4.98
C ILE A 348 2.11 -17.21 -4.80
N LEU A 349 1.81 -17.90 -5.91
CA LEU A 349 1.54 -19.32 -5.88
C LEU A 349 2.86 -20.10 -5.88
N ILE A 350 3.00 -20.98 -4.89
CA ILE A 350 4.10 -21.94 -4.82
C ILE A 350 3.47 -23.34 -4.78
N GLY A 351 3.67 -24.13 -5.83
CA GLY A 351 3.03 -25.44 -5.95
C GLY A 351 1.51 -25.39 -5.90
N GLY A 352 0.89 -24.33 -6.46
CA GLY A 352 -0.56 -24.12 -6.46
C GLY A 352 -1.14 -23.55 -5.15
N MET A 353 -0.31 -23.28 -4.14
CA MET A 353 -0.72 -22.74 -2.85
C MET A 353 -0.34 -21.26 -2.75
N PRO A 354 -1.29 -20.33 -2.46
CA PRO A 354 -0.99 -18.93 -2.29
C PRO A 354 -0.23 -18.68 -0.98
N ARG A 355 0.90 -17.99 -1.07
CA ARG A 355 1.75 -17.61 0.07
C ARG A 355 2.14 -16.16 -0.04
N VAL A 356 1.98 -15.40 1.04
CA VAL A 356 2.55 -14.05 1.16
C VAL A 356 3.97 -14.19 1.69
N MET A 357 4.93 -13.70 0.94
CA MET A 357 6.36 -13.93 1.20
C MET A 357 7.15 -12.64 1.15
N GLY A 358 8.17 -12.54 1.99
CA GLY A 358 9.20 -11.51 1.87
C GLY A 358 10.09 -11.72 0.65
N VAL A 359 10.89 -10.71 0.30
CA VAL A 359 11.78 -10.78 -0.86
C VAL A 359 12.80 -11.91 -0.72
N GLY A 360 13.34 -12.12 0.49
CA GLY A 360 14.29 -13.21 0.76
C GLY A 360 13.69 -14.59 0.51
N GLU A 361 12.45 -14.82 0.96
CA GLU A 361 11.73 -16.07 0.73
C GLU A 361 11.42 -16.27 -0.78
N ILE A 362 11.05 -15.20 -1.49
CA ILE A 362 10.83 -15.25 -2.94
C ILE A 362 12.13 -15.63 -3.67
N LEU A 363 13.26 -15.04 -3.30
CA LEU A 363 14.55 -15.38 -3.89
C LEU A 363 14.97 -16.82 -3.57
N GLN A 364 14.66 -17.32 -2.39
CA GLN A 364 14.90 -18.71 -2.00
C GLN A 364 14.09 -19.68 -2.87
N GLU A 365 12.78 -19.47 -2.99
CA GLU A 365 11.89 -20.29 -3.80
C GLU A 365 12.26 -20.23 -5.29
N TRP A 366 12.53 -19.03 -5.81
CA TRP A 366 12.97 -18.89 -7.21
C TRP A 366 14.31 -19.58 -7.47
N THR A 367 15.27 -19.44 -6.55
CA THR A 367 16.58 -20.08 -6.68
C THR A 367 16.49 -21.60 -6.67
N ALA A 368 15.65 -22.15 -5.79
CA ALA A 368 15.39 -23.60 -5.73
C ALA A 368 14.79 -24.08 -7.05
N TRP A 369 13.74 -23.40 -7.52
CA TRP A 369 13.10 -23.73 -8.78
C TRP A 369 14.03 -23.56 -10.00
N ARG A 370 14.81 -22.45 -10.07
CA ARG A 370 15.79 -22.25 -11.18
C ARG A 370 16.89 -23.29 -11.16
N THR A 371 17.35 -23.70 -9.98
CA THR A 371 18.34 -24.77 -9.83
C THR A 371 17.83 -26.07 -10.46
N GLU A 372 16.56 -26.41 -10.25
CA GLU A 372 15.94 -27.59 -10.85
C GLU A 372 15.84 -27.46 -12.37
N CYS A 373 15.42 -26.30 -12.88
CA CYS A 373 15.39 -26.04 -14.33
C CYS A 373 16.78 -26.24 -14.98
N VAL A 374 17.83 -25.71 -14.34
CA VAL A 374 19.20 -25.86 -14.84
C VAL A 374 19.67 -27.32 -14.81
N LYS A 375 19.39 -28.06 -13.73
CA LYS A 375 19.72 -29.49 -13.63
C LYS A 375 19.00 -30.31 -14.72
N ARG A 376 17.71 -30.09 -14.92
CA ARG A 376 16.93 -30.78 -15.97
C ARG A 376 17.47 -30.48 -17.36
N ARG A 377 17.78 -29.19 -17.66
CA ARG A 377 18.42 -28.80 -18.91
C ARG A 377 19.76 -29.52 -19.11
N VAL A 378 20.63 -29.51 -18.10
CA VAL A 378 21.95 -30.15 -18.18
C VAL A 378 21.79 -31.66 -18.37
N PHE A 379 20.85 -32.29 -17.66
CA PHE A 379 20.54 -33.70 -17.80
C PHE A 379 20.02 -34.05 -19.22
N TYR A 380 19.16 -33.22 -19.77
CA TYR A 380 18.65 -33.38 -21.14
C TYR A 380 19.78 -33.32 -22.17
N ILE A 381 20.68 -32.30 -22.05
CA ILE A 381 21.84 -32.14 -22.93
C ILE A 381 22.77 -33.33 -22.76
N LEU A 382 23.04 -33.76 -21.54
CA LEU A 382 23.86 -34.91 -21.20
C LEU A 382 23.32 -36.19 -21.86
N SER A 383 22.03 -36.44 -21.73
CA SER A 383 21.36 -37.61 -22.31
C SER A 383 21.50 -37.65 -23.84
N ARG A 384 21.27 -36.51 -24.50
CA ARG A 384 21.45 -36.37 -25.95
C ARG A 384 22.89 -36.55 -26.38
N LYS A 385 23.86 -36.03 -25.60
CA LYS A 385 25.28 -36.26 -25.91
C LYS A 385 25.71 -37.68 -25.69
N LYS A 386 25.21 -38.36 -24.65
CA LYS A 386 25.45 -39.80 -24.43
C LYS A 386 24.88 -40.65 -25.54
N GLU A 387 23.64 -40.38 -25.99
CA GLU A 387 23.05 -41.07 -27.15
C GLU A 387 23.94 -40.90 -28.40
N LYS A 388 24.40 -39.65 -28.67
CA LYS A 388 25.28 -39.37 -29.81
C LYS A 388 26.63 -40.09 -29.68
N LEU A 389 27.25 -40.02 -28.47
CA LEU A 389 28.50 -40.73 -28.21
C LEU A 389 28.36 -42.22 -28.43
N HIS A 390 27.26 -42.80 -27.95
CA HIS A 390 26.95 -44.24 -28.10
C HIS A 390 26.92 -44.63 -29.58
N LEU A 391 26.23 -43.86 -30.43
CA LEU A 391 26.19 -44.09 -31.87
C LEU A 391 27.58 -43.96 -32.53
N LEU A 392 28.35 -42.96 -32.14
CA LEU A 392 29.72 -42.75 -32.66
C LEU A 392 30.70 -43.84 -32.24
N LEU A 393 30.52 -44.45 -31.05
CA LEU A 393 31.32 -45.60 -30.60
C LEU A 393 31.02 -46.86 -31.44
N GLY A 394 29.76 -47.08 -31.78
CA GLY A 394 29.41 -48.14 -32.75
C GLY A 394 30.03 -47.94 -34.11
N LEU A 395 29.92 -46.69 -34.63
CA LEU A 395 30.58 -46.33 -35.88
C LEU A 395 32.11 -46.53 -35.83
N LYS A 396 32.78 -46.14 -34.74
CA LYS A 396 34.23 -46.32 -34.54
C LYS A 396 34.62 -47.80 -34.65
N ARG A 397 33.83 -48.76 -34.12
CA ARG A 397 34.08 -50.19 -34.23
C ARG A 397 34.04 -50.66 -35.67
N ILE A 398 33.09 -50.20 -36.45
CA ILE A 398 32.91 -50.54 -37.85
C ILE A 398 34.00 -49.90 -38.73
N LEU A 399 34.37 -48.65 -38.44
CA LEU A 399 35.44 -47.96 -39.18
C LEU A 399 36.81 -48.61 -39.05
N LEU A 400 37.02 -49.47 -38.04
CA LEU A 400 38.23 -50.28 -37.91
C LEU A 400 38.31 -51.39 -38.99
N ASP A 401 37.16 -51.85 -39.51
CA ASP A 401 37.06 -52.87 -40.53
C ASP A 401 35.84 -52.61 -41.43
N ILE A 402 35.97 -51.60 -42.30
CA ILE A 402 34.88 -51.18 -43.21
C ILE A 402 34.56 -52.23 -44.27
N ASP A 403 35.60 -52.91 -44.76
CA ASP A 403 35.45 -53.92 -45.82
C ASP A 403 34.57 -55.06 -45.31
N LYS A 404 34.72 -55.47 -44.06
CA LYS A 404 33.85 -56.45 -43.40
C LYS A 404 32.40 -55.98 -43.31
N ALA A 405 32.18 -54.68 -42.97
CA ALA A 405 30.81 -54.15 -42.90
C ALA A 405 30.13 -54.13 -44.25
N ILE A 406 30.85 -53.73 -45.30
CA ILE A 406 30.33 -53.77 -46.68
C ILE A 406 30.08 -55.22 -47.15
N ALA A 407 30.94 -56.16 -46.79
CA ALA A 407 30.75 -57.58 -47.11
C ALA A 407 29.47 -58.14 -46.44
N ILE A 408 29.28 -57.86 -45.12
CA ILE A 408 28.08 -58.29 -44.41
C ILE A 408 26.79 -57.72 -45.06
N ILE A 409 26.76 -56.48 -45.41
CA ILE A 409 25.57 -55.81 -46.02
C ILE A 409 25.32 -56.43 -47.43
N ARG A 410 26.37 -56.71 -48.21
CA ARG A 410 26.26 -57.27 -49.57
C ARG A 410 25.89 -58.74 -49.60
N GLU A 411 26.34 -59.52 -48.63
CA GLU A 411 26.13 -60.96 -48.55
C GLU A 411 24.81 -61.32 -47.84
N THR A 412 24.14 -60.34 -47.16
CA THR A 412 22.84 -60.58 -46.55
C THR A 412 21.75 -60.60 -47.62
N GLU A 413 20.95 -61.70 -47.63
CA GLU A 413 19.92 -61.90 -48.63
C GLU A 413 18.65 -61.12 -48.35
N GLU A 414 18.24 -60.96 -47.07
CA GLU A 414 17.04 -60.23 -46.66
C GLU A 414 17.38 -58.91 -45.97
N GLU A 415 16.69 -57.83 -46.34
CA GLU A 415 16.89 -56.52 -45.78
C GLU A 415 16.73 -56.48 -44.24
N ALA A 416 15.76 -57.32 -43.75
CA ALA A 416 15.49 -57.43 -42.31
C ALA A 416 16.64 -58.05 -41.49
N GLU A 417 17.53 -58.79 -42.13
CA GLU A 417 18.67 -59.42 -41.47
C GLU A 417 19.95 -58.62 -41.48
N VAL A 418 20.00 -57.49 -42.21
CA VAL A 418 21.17 -56.65 -42.28
C VAL A 418 21.57 -56.11 -40.90
N ILE A 419 20.60 -55.63 -40.11
CA ILE A 419 20.84 -55.09 -38.77
C ILE A 419 21.32 -56.19 -37.81
N PRO A 420 20.62 -57.36 -37.66
CA PRO A 420 21.11 -58.48 -36.87
C PRO A 420 22.53 -58.95 -37.26
N ASN A 421 22.85 -59.03 -38.54
CA ASN A 421 24.13 -59.47 -38.99
C ASN A 421 25.26 -58.46 -38.67
N LEU A 422 25.00 -57.16 -38.78
CA LEU A 422 25.91 -56.15 -38.32
C LEU A 422 26.15 -56.20 -36.83
N MET A 423 25.09 -56.43 -36.04
CA MET A 423 25.19 -56.55 -34.57
C MET A 423 26.09 -57.73 -34.19
N ILE A 424 25.92 -58.86 -34.77
CA ILE A 424 26.75 -60.04 -34.51
C ILE A 424 28.17 -59.86 -35.00
N GLY A 425 28.35 -59.35 -36.23
CA GLY A 425 29.64 -59.16 -36.86
C GLY A 425 30.58 -58.18 -36.12
N PHE A 426 30.06 -57.16 -35.48
CA PHE A 426 30.84 -56.11 -34.81
C PHE A 426 30.61 -56.02 -33.29
N GLY A 427 29.69 -56.81 -32.72
CA GLY A 427 29.36 -56.76 -31.30
C GLY A 427 28.76 -55.40 -30.87
N ILE A 428 27.90 -54.85 -31.72
CA ILE A 428 27.20 -53.56 -31.52
C ILE A 428 25.70 -53.83 -31.29
N ASP A 429 25.00 -52.88 -30.71
CA ASP A 429 23.55 -52.97 -30.51
C ASP A 429 22.76 -52.50 -31.74
N GLU A 430 21.46 -52.73 -31.71
CA GLU A 430 20.50 -52.43 -32.77
C GLU A 430 20.57 -50.98 -33.24
N LYS A 431 20.52 -50.02 -32.28
CA LYS A 431 20.60 -48.57 -32.59
C LYS A 431 21.91 -48.15 -33.27
N GLN A 432 23.01 -48.75 -32.83
CA GLN A 432 24.31 -48.53 -33.46
C GLN A 432 24.36 -49.13 -34.87
N ALA A 433 23.80 -50.33 -35.06
CA ALA A 433 23.75 -51.01 -36.35
C ALA A 433 22.85 -50.25 -37.35
N GLU A 434 21.68 -49.78 -36.93
CA GLU A 434 20.79 -48.90 -37.73
C GLU A 434 21.50 -47.64 -38.18
N TYR A 435 22.13 -46.90 -37.21
CA TYR A 435 22.86 -45.65 -37.51
C TYR A 435 23.95 -45.90 -38.56
N VAL A 436 24.63 -47.01 -38.50
CA VAL A 436 25.69 -47.33 -39.44
C VAL A 436 25.13 -47.74 -40.80
N ALA A 437 24.09 -48.56 -40.86
CA ALA A 437 23.47 -48.96 -42.12
C ALA A 437 22.93 -47.74 -42.93
N GLU A 438 22.50 -46.67 -42.24
CA GLU A 438 22.03 -45.43 -42.87
C GLU A 438 23.16 -44.48 -43.35
N ILE A 439 24.43 -44.83 -43.14
CA ILE A 439 25.54 -43.97 -43.55
C ILE A 439 25.66 -43.90 -45.08
N LYS A 440 25.61 -42.68 -45.61
CA LYS A 440 25.81 -42.46 -47.05
C LYS A 440 27.21 -42.89 -47.46
N LEU A 441 27.36 -43.67 -48.52
CA LEU A 441 28.64 -44.16 -49.05
C LEU A 441 29.73 -43.05 -49.19
N ARG A 442 29.34 -41.84 -49.59
CA ARG A 442 30.27 -40.70 -49.68
C ARG A 442 30.89 -40.30 -48.34
N ASN A 443 30.36 -40.69 -47.23
CA ASN A 443 30.82 -40.42 -45.88
C ASN A 443 31.76 -41.47 -45.31
N ILE A 444 32.12 -42.51 -46.12
CA ILE A 444 33.05 -43.58 -45.74
C ILE A 444 34.46 -43.24 -46.18
N ASN A 445 34.83 -41.95 -46.23
CA ASN A 445 36.20 -41.55 -46.59
C ASN A 445 37.06 -41.29 -45.33
N LYS A 446 38.37 -41.33 -45.51
CA LYS A 446 39.35 -41.21 -44.43
C LYS A 446 39.21 -39.91 -43.64
N GLU A 447 38.88 -38.82 -44.30
CA GLU A 447 38.72 -37.50 -43.69
C GLU A 447 37.49 -37.46 -42.73
N TYR A 448 36.36 -38.00 -43.20
CA TYR A 448 35.13 -38.10 -42.38
C TYR A 448 35.36 -38.99 -41.15
N ILE A 449 36.07 -40.09 -41.30
CA ILE A 449 36.41 -41.02 -40.21
C ILE A 449 37.26 -40.31 -39.14
N LEU A 450 38.33 -39.63 -39.54
CA LEU A 450 39.20 -38.88 -38.60
C LEU A 450 38.46 -37.79 -37.87
N LYS A 451 37.58 -37.06 -38.57
CA LYS A 451 36.76 -36.03 -37.99
C LYS A 451 35.80 -36.62 -36.93
N ARG A 452 35.18 -37.77 -37.19
CA ARG A 452 34.28 -38.42 -36.24
C ARG A 452 35.00 -38.99 -35.02
N VAL A 453 36.22 -39.51 -35.18
CA VAL A 453 37.04 -39.95 -34.05
C VAL A 453 37.45 -38.79 -33.15
N GLN A 454 37.81 -37.64 -33.73
CA GLN A 454 38.08 -36.43 -32.95
C GLN A 454 36.83 -35.91 -32.22
N GLU A 455 35.67 -35.91 -32.93
CA GLU A 455 34.39 -35.53 -32.34
C GLU A 455 34.00 -36.43 -31.13
N THR A 456 34.37 -37.73 -31.20
CA THR A 456 34.11 -38.67 -30.11
C THR A 456 34.84 -38.32 -28.82
N GLN A 457 36.13 -37.91 -28.93
CA GLN A 457 36.90 -37.48 -27.76
C GLN A 457 36.37 -36.17 -27.16
N SER A 458 36.15 -35.15 -27.99
CA SER A 458 35.57 -33.88 -27.53
C SER A 458 34.20 -34.12 -26.87
N LEU A 459 33.39 -35.02 -27.41
CA LEU A 459 32.07 -35.33 -26.87
C LEU A 459 32.16 -36.06 -25.50
N ALA A 460 33.17 -36.92 -25.32
CA ALA A 460 33.39 -37.58 -24.03
C ALA A 460 33.82 -36.56 -22.96
N ASP A 461 34.73 -35.64 -23.28
CA ASP A 461 35.19 -34.58 -22.39
C ASP A 461 34.01 -33.66 -21.98
N GLU A 462 33.11 -33.34 -22.94
CA GLU A 462 31.89 -32.55 -22.68
C GLU A 462 30.88 -33.30 -21.79
N ILE A 463 30.75 -34.63 -21.93
CA ILE A 463 29.93 -35.47 -21.10
C ILE A 463 30.45 -35.48 -19.66
N ASP A 464 31.73 -35.67 -19.47
CA ASP A 464 32.40 -35.64 -18.15
C ASP A 464 32.17 -34.29 -17.45
N ASP A 465 32.27 -33.19 -18.20
CA ASP A 465 32.03 -31.83 -17.68
C ASP A 465 30.56 -31.64 -17.26
N LEU A 466 29.59 -32.18 -18.02
CA LEU A 466 28.17 -32.09 -17.68
C LEU A 466 27.81 -32.99 -16.49
N GLU A 467 28.43 -34.19 -16.39
CA GLU A 467 28.26 -35.06 -15.21
C GLU A 467 28.82 -34.41 -13.95
N ASP A 468 30.01 -33.83 -14.03
CA ASP A 468 30.60 -33.06 -12.93
C ASP A 468 29.74 -31.85 -12.53
N THR A 469 29.08 -31.21 -13.50
CA THR A 469 28.16 -30.12 -13.25
C THR A 469 26.94 -30.60 -12.46
N LEU A 470 26.35 -31.75 -12.81
CA LEU A 470 25.20 -32.31 -12.06
C LEU A 470 25.61 -32.77 -10.67
N ALA A 471 26.82 -33.33 -10.52
CA ALA A 471 27.32 -33.82 -9.24
C ALA A 471 27.63 -32.69 -8.22
N LYS A 472 27.97 -31.49 -8.70
CA LYS A 472 28.46 -30.38 -7.86
C LYS A 472 27.45 -29.20 -7.83
N PRO A 473 26.66 -29.02 -6.76
CA PRO A 473 25.74 -27.88 -6.64
C PRO A 473 26.38 -26.51 -6.85
N ALA A 474 27.66 -26.37 -6.48
CA ALA A 474 28.39 -25.13 -6.67
C ALA A 474 28.58 -24.77 -8.16
N ARG A 475 28.67 -25.75 -9.08
CA ARG A 475 28.75 -25.50 -10.51
C ARG A 475 27.40 -25.01 -11.06
N VAL A 476 26.29 -25.65 -10.66
CA VAL A 476 24.95 -25.19 -11.04
C VAL A 476 24.71 -23.75 -10.55
N ARG A 477 25.09 -23.43 -9.31
CA ARG A 477 25.01 -22.06 -8.79
C ARG A 477 25.82 -21.07 -9.61
N ARG A 478 27.03 -21.44 -10.05
CA ARG A 478 27.88 -20.60 -10.91
C ARG A 478 27.24 -20.34 -12.27
N ILE A 479 26.55 -21.34 -12.85
CA ILE A 479 25.80 -21.16 -14.10
C ILE A 479 24.69 -20.13 -13.90
N ILE A 480 23.90 -20.22 -12.84
CA ILE A 480 22.83 -19.27 -12.53
C ILE A 480 23.40 -17.86 -12.37
N ILE A 481 24.49 -17.69 -11.64
CA ILE A 481 25.17 -16.40 -11.47
C ILE A 481 25.60 -15.81 -12.83
N SER A 482 26.24 -16.61 -13.68
CA SER A 482 26.68 -16.17 -15.02
C SER A 482 25.52 -15.78 -15.93
N GLU A 483 24.38 -16.48 -15.82
CA GLU A 483 23.15 -16.13 -16.54
C GLU A 483 22.60 -14.79 -16.06
N LEU A 484 22.53 -14.57 -14.74
CA LEU A 484 22.09 -13.30 -14.15
C LEU A 484 22.98 -12.12 -14.55
N GLU A 485 24.32 -12.32 -14.54
CA GLU A 485 25.27 -11.31 -15.02
C GLU A 485 25.05 -10.96 -16.49
N THR A 486 24.75 -11.96 -17.31
CA THR A 486 24.45 -11.78 -18.73
C THR A 486 23.14 -11.00 -18.93
N VAL A 487 22.09 -11.36 -18.20
CA VAL A 487 20.78 -10.67 -18.23
C VAL A 487 20.95 -9.21 -17.80
N ARG A 488 21.64 -8.99 -16.67
CA ARG A 488 21.95 -7.64 -16.17
C ARG A 488 22.66 -6.79 -17.21
N LYS A 489 23.71 -7.33 -17.82
CA LYS A 489 24.52 -6.62 -18.83
C LYS A 489 23.71 -6.28 -20.09
N LYS A 490 22.84 -7.19 -20.52
CA LYS A 490 22.12 -7.07 -21.80
C LYS A 490 20.83 -6.24 -21.68
N TYR A 491 20.14 -6.33 -20.56
CA TYR A 491 18.80 -5.75 -20.38
C TYR A 491 18.69 -4.79 -19.20
N GLY A 492 19.71 -4.67 -18.36
CA GLY A 492 19.71 -3.72 -17.24
C GLY A 492 19.55 -2.28 -17.72
N GLN A 493 18.70 -1.53 -17.03
CA GLN A 493 18.42 -0.11 -17.30
C GLN A 493 18.63 0.70 -16.02
N PRO A 494 18.97 1.99 -16.12
CA PRO A 494 18.94 2.88 -14.96
C PRO A 494 17.55 2.94 -14.33
N ARG A 495 17.50 3.20 -13.02
CA ARG A 495 16.22 3.43 -12.33
C ARG A 495 15.46 4.58 -13.00
N LYS A 496 14.14 4.39 -13.10
CA LYS A 496 13.22 5.42 -13.57
C LYS A 496 12.65 6.23 -12.41
N THR A 497 12.28 5.55 -11.31
CA THR A 497 11.75 6.18 -10.10
C THR A 497 12.87 6.70 -9.21
N GLU A 498 12.84 7.98 -8.89
CA GLU A 498 13.79 8.62 -7.98
C GLU A 498 13.48 8.25 -6.51
N ILE A 499 14.51 8.09 -5.69
CA ILE A 499 14.35 7.80 -4.26
C ILE A 499 14.59 9.08 -3.48
N LEU A 500 13.61 9.47 -2.67
CA LEU A 500 13.71 10.55 -1.69
C LEU A 500 13.70 9.93 -0.29
N TYR A 501 14.63 10.31 0.55
CA TYR A 501 14.63 9.88 1.94
C TYR A 501 13.67 10.74 2.77
N GLY A 502 13.01 10.15 3.76
CA GLY A 502 11.94 10.79 4.53
C GLY A 502 12.35 12.11 5.21
N HIS A 503 13.65 12.31 5.52
CA HIS A 503 14.18 13.54 6.09
C HIS A 503 14.35 14.69 5.07
N GLU A 504 14.28 14.38 3.77
CA GLU A 504 14.38 15.38 2.68
C GLU A 504 13.02 15.95 2.30
N VAL A 505 11.94 15.42 2.88
CA VAL A 505 10.57 15.78 2.52
C VAL A 505 9.94 16.63 3.59
N GLU A 506 9.69 17.88 3.27
CA GLU A 506 8.85 18.76 4.11
C GLU A 506 7.38 18.30 4.05
N GLU A 507 6.79 17.99 5.21
CA GLU A 507 5.36 17.74 5.30
C GLU A 507 4.59 19.06 5.23
N TYR A 508 3.58 19.10 4.34
CA TYR A 508 2.62 20.19 4.31
C TYR A 508 1.90 20.29 5.65
N ARG A 509 2.27 21.27 6.43
CA ARG A 509 1.48 21.74 7.58
C ARG A 509 0.50 22.74 7.02
N GLU A 510 -0.77 22.43 7.15
CA GLU A 510 -1.85 23.37 6.88
C GLU A 510 -1.71 24.50 7.92
N GLU A 511 -0.88 25.48 7.64
CA GLU A 511 -1.03 26.80 8.21
C GLU A 511 -2.33 27.31 7.58
N GLU A 512 -3.46 27.06 8.26
CA GLU A 512 -4.65 27.84 8.02
C GLU A 512 -4.22 29.29 8.18
N GLN A 513 -4.10 30.02 7.10
CA GLN A 513 -4.10 31.48 7.11
C GLN A 513 -5.51 31.90 7.55
N VAL A 514 -5.79 31.70 8.84
CA VAL A 514 -6.93 32.31 9.50
C VAL A 514 -6.56 33.78 9.57
N GLU A 515 -7.28 34.63 8.83
CA GLU A 515 -7.13 36.08 8.99
C GLU A 515 -7.28 36.37 10.48
N ASP A 516 -6.22 36.85 11.10
CA ASP A 516 -6.21 37.16 12.53
C ASP A 516 -6.58 38.63 12.75
N TYR A 517 -7.72 38.82 13.36
CA TYR A 517 -8.26 40.12 13.73
C TYR A 517 -8.85 40.07 15.13
N PRO A 518 -8.86 41.23 15.85
CA PRO A 518 -9.40 41.26 17.21
C PRO A 518 -10.90 41.04 17.23
N VAL A 519 -11.36 40.27 18.23
CA VAL A 519 -12.78 39.95 18.46
C VAL A 519 -13.09 39.93 19.95
N THR A 520 -14.34 40.19 20.31
CA THR A 520 -14.88 39.98 21.66
C THR A 520 -15.84 38.83 21.65
N LEU A 521 -15.61 37.89 22.55
CA LEU A 521 -16.41 36.66 22.74
C LEU A 521 -17.39 36.89 23.89
N PHE A 522 -18.63 36.43 23.68
CA PHE A 522 -19.68 36.45 24.70
C PHE A 522 -20.22 35.05 24.87
N LEU A 523 -20.23 34.56 26.09
CA LEU A 523 -20.84 33.28 26.47
C LEU A 523 -22.00 33.56 27.43
N SER A 524 -23.18 33.01 27.14
CA SER A 524 -24.34 33.10 28.00
C SER A 524 -24.46 31.88 28.93
N ARG A 525 -25.29 31.96 29.98
CA ARG A 525 -25.53 30.88 30.97
C ARG A 525 -26.18 29.66 30.34
N GLU A 526 -27.03 29.84 29.31
CA GLU A 526 -27.69 28.73 28.60
C GLU A 526 -26.86 28.20 27.40
N GLY A 527 -25.57 28.62 27.27
CA GLY A 527 -24.63 28.09 26.27
C GLY A 527 -24.77 28.69 24.88
N TYR A 528 -25.25 29.94 24.77
CA TYR A 528 -25.17 30.70 23.53
C TYR A 528 -23.84 31.45 23.46
N PHE A 529 -23.21 31.41 22.29
CA PHE A 529 -21.87 31.96 22.06
C PHE A 529 -21.89 32.93 20.89
N LYS A 530 -21.28 34.11 21.08
CA LYS A 530 -21.14 35.12 20.03
C LYS A 530 -19.68 35.54 19.88
N LYS A 531 -19.26 35.68 18.63
CA LYS A 531 -18.01 36.34 18.24
C LYS A 531 -18.36 37.63 17.56
N ILE A 532 -17.92 38.76 18.13
CA ILE A 532 -18.26 40.10 17.66
C ILE A 532 -16.99 40.88 17.40
N THR A 533 -16.89 41.49 16.21
CA THR A 533 -15.75 42.38 15.87
C THR A 533 -15.88 43.71 16.61
N PRO A 534 -14.74 44.41 16.94
CA PRO A 534 -14.76 45.68 17.62
C PRO A 534 -15.60 46.76 16.89
N GLN A 535 -15.60 46.71 15.57
CA GLN A 535 -16.42 47.62 14.76
C GLN A 535 -17.93 47.36 14.96
N SER A 536 -18.33 46.08 14.91
CA SER A 536 -19.72 45.69 15.15
C SER A 536 -20.17 45.99 16.60
N LEU A 537 -19.25 45.82 17.57
CA LEU A 537 -19.52 46.06 18.97
C LEU A 537 -19.74 47.55 19.25
N ARG A 538 -18.93 48.47 18.65
CA ARG A 538 -19.08 49.92 18.78
C ARG A 538 -20.40 50.45 18.22
N MET A 539 -20.93 49.78 17.18
CA MET A 539 -22.17 50.17 16.51
C MET A 539 -23.41 49.51 17.13
N SER A 540 -23.25 48.69 18.16
CA SER A 540 -24.30 47.86 18.74
C SER A 540 -24.81 48.50 20.05
N GLY A 541 -26.13 48.26 20.32
CA GLY A 541 -26.73 48.45 21.61
C GLY A 541 -26.41 47.31 22.58
N GLU A 542 -27.30 47.06 23.53
CA GLU A 542 -27.19 46.00 24.51
C GLU A 542 -27.16 44.61 23.85
N GLN A 543 -26.48 43.66 24.51
CA GLN A 543 -26.41 42.24 24.08
C GLN A 543 -27.76 41.57 24.28
N LYS A 544 -28.28 40.96 23.22
CA LYS A 544 -29.53 40.20 23.29
C LYS A 544 -29.24 38.79 23.85
N TYR A 545 -29.96 38.40 24.86
CA TYR A 545 -30.01 37.05 25.41
C TYR A 545 -31.42 36.43 25.23
N LYS A 546 -31.52 35.10 25.39
CA LYS A 546 -32.80 34.41 25.45
C LYS A 546 -33.54 34.81 26.72
N GLU A 547 -34.86 34.71 26.73
CA GLU A 547 -35.69 35.01 27.93
C GLU A 547 -35.28 34.07 29.10
N GLY A 548 -34.90 34.65 30.22
CA GLY A 548 -34.35 33.96 31.38
C GLY A 548 -32.83 33.69 31.39
N ASP A 549 -32.16 33.92 30.25
CA ASP A 549 -30.72 33.78 30.13
C ASP A 549 -29.99 35.12 30.48
N GLY A 550 -28.67 35.02 30.67
CA GLY A 550 -27.83 36.20 30.98
C GLY A 550 -26.34 35.97 30.66
N PRO A 551 -25.54 37.01 30.80
CA PRO A 551 -24.10 36.90 30.55
C PRO A 551 -23.43 35.95 31.54
N MET A 552 -22.50 35.14 31.05
CA MET A 552 -21.65 34.27 31.85
C MET A 552 -20.18 34.71 31.78
N GLN A 553 -19.64 34.85 30.59
CA GLN A 553 -18.26 35.30 30.36
C GLN A 553 -18.17 36.23 29.13
N GLN A 554 -17.29 37.22 29.23
CA GLN A 554 -16.88 38.07 28.13
C GLN A 554 -15.35 38.10 28.08
N ILE A 555 -14.78 37.81 26.89
CA ILE A 555 -13.34 37.70 26.71
C ILE A 555 -12.92 38.40 25.41
N GLU A 556 -11.90 39.23 25.47
CA GLU A 556 -11.27 39.83 24.29
C GLU A 556 -10.13 38.93 23.82
N THR A 557 -10.08 38.68 22.50
CA THR A 557 -9.07 37.81 21.90
C THR A 557 -8.93 38.11 20.40
N THR A 558 -8.27 37.18 19.66
CA THR A 558 -8.15 37.25 18.20
C THR A 558 -8.83 36.06 17.53
N ASN A 559 -9.14 36.21 16.24
CA ASN A 559 -9.84 35.20 15.46
C ASN A 559 -9.05 33.87 15.33
N ALA A 560 -7.71 33.89 15.42
CA ALA A 560 -6.87 32.70 15.36
C ALA A 560 -6.77 31.95 16.70
N ALA A 561 -7.26 32.49 17.81
CA ALA A 561 -7.11 31.92 19.13
C ALA A 561 -7.82 30.55 19.27
N GLU A 562 -7.23 29.69 20.09
CA GLU A 562 -7.84 28.40 20.48
C GLU A 562 -8.79 28.63 21.69
N LEU A 563 -9.89 27.88 21.70
CA LEU A 563 -10.92 27.87 22.74
C LEU A 563 -11.03 26.50 23.41
N MET A 564 -11.27 26.54 24.71
CA MET A 564 -11.61 25.34 25.52
C MET A 564 -12.90 25.59 26.30
N PHE A 565 -13.94 24.83 26.00
CA PHE A 565 -15.23 24.85 26.70
C PHE A 565 -15.30 23.70 27.69
N PHE A 566 -15.28 24.00 28.98
CA PHE A 566 -15.47 23.01 30.03
C PHE A 566 -16.96 22.82 30.30
N THR A 567 -17.38 21.56 30.53
CA THR A 567 -18.78 21.19 30.73
C THR A 567 -18.99 20.55 32.10
N ASP A 568 -20.23 20.57 32.57
CA ASP A 568 -20.68 19.93 33.82
C ASP A 568 -20.53 18.39 33.85
N CYS A 569 -20.37 17.79 32.68
CA CYS A 569 -20.09 16.35 32.50
C CYS A 569 -18.61 15.97 32.55
N CYS A 570 -17.75 16.78 33.18
CA CYS A 570 -16.30 16.55 33.28
C CYS A 570 -15.60 16.41 31.93
N GLN A 571 -16.05 17.14 30.93
CA GLN A 571 -15.49 17.15 29.60
C GLN A 571 -14.95 18.53 29.22
N VAL A 572 -14.09 18.57 28.22
CA VAL A 572 -13.66 19.83 27.58
C VAL A 572 -13.68 19.67 26.05
N TYR A 573 -14.28 20.64 25.40
CA TYR A 573 -14.33 20.74 23.94
C TYR A 573 -13.33 21.80 23.47
N LYS A 574 -12.48 21.40 22.54
CA LYS A 574 -11.45 22.26 21.94
C LYS A 574 -11.88 22.67 20.54
N THR A 575 -11.76 23.94 20.23
CA THR A 575 -12.10 24.52 18.93
C THR A 575 -11.31 25.83 18.73
N ARG A 576 -11.46 26.47 17.58
CA ARG A 576 -10.87 27.79 17.32
C ARG A 576 -11.93 28.85 17.18
N VAL A 577 -11.59 30.09 17.48
CA VAL A 577 -12.48 31.25 17.30
C VAL A 577 -12.94 31.36 15.84
N SER A 578 -12.06 31.05 14.89
CA SER A 578 -12.34 31.07 13.46
C SER A 578 -13.43 30.08 13.00
N GLU A 579 -13.74 29.05 13.79
CA GLU A 579 -14.83 28.13 13.48
C GLU A 579 -16.24 28.69 13.73
N PHE A 580 -16.30 29.84 14.38
CA PHE A 580 -17.54 30.59 14.65
C PHE A 580 -17.67 31.76 13.68
N THR A 581 -18.89 32.01 13.21
CA THR A 581 -19.19 33.14 12.34
C THR A 581 -19.28 34.44 13.13
N ASP A 582 -18.84 35.56 12.52
CA ASP A 582 -19.02 36.87 13.14
C ASP A 582 -20.50 37.19 13.34
N SER A 583 -20.86 37.59 14.54
CA SER A 583 -22.24 37.82 14.99
C SER A 583 -22.46 39.30 15.31
N LYS A 584 -23.73 39.68 15.55
CA LYS A 584 -24.13 41.01 16.03
C LYS A 584 -24.71 40.90 17.43
N ALA A 585 -24.63 41.98 18.21
CA ALA A 585 -25.20 42.02 19.55
C ALA A 585 -26.70 41.68 19.60
N SER A 586 -27.46 42.01 18.56
CA SER A 586 -28.88 41.78 18.43
C SER A 586 -29.27 40.30 18.13
N LEU A 587 -28.31 39.44 17.85
CA LEU A 587 -28.55 38.00 17.59
C LEU A 587 -28.29 37.20 18.87
N LEU A 588 -28.80 35.98 18.95
CA LEU A 588 -28.52 35.04 20.05
C LEU A 588 -27.14 34.42 19.96
N GLY A 589 -26.60 34.26 18.73
CA GLY A 589 -25.35 33.58 18.47
C GLY A 589 -25.50 32.06 18.22
N ASP A 590 -24.37 31.37 18.24
CA ASP A 590 -24.31 29.91 18.05
C ASP A 590 -24.69 29.18 19.36
N TYR A 591 -25.57 28.17 19.30
CA TYR A 591 -25.89 27.33 20.43
C TYR A 591 -24.83 26.23 20.54
N LEU A 592 -23.97 26.28 21.56
CA LEU A 592 -22.77 25.46 21.71
C LEU A 592 -23.06 23.95 21.75
N PRO A 593 -24.09 23.44 22.47
CA PRO A 593 -24.36 22.01 22.46
C PRO A 593 -24.58 21.44 21.06
N GLY A 594 -25.34 22.12 20.23
CA GLY A 594 -25.54 21.72 18.83
C GLY A 594 -24.29 21.93 17.95
N LYS A 595 -23.57 23.01 18.15
CA LYS A 595 -22.38 23.37 17.34
C LYS A 595 -21.18 22.45 17.60
N LEU A 596 -20.97 22.05 18.87
CA LEU A 596 -19.85 21.22 19.29
C LEU A 596 -20.19 19.73 19.37
N GLY A 597 -21.46 19.36 19.16
CA GLY A 597 -21.92 17.96 19.26
C GLY A 597 -21.80 17.40 20.67
N MET A 598 -22.28 18.19 21.66
CA MET A 598 -22.28 17.77 23.07
C MET A 598 -23.33 16.68 23.32
N ASP A 599 -23.18 15.96 24.42
CA ASP A 599 -24.14 14.96 24.85
C ASP A 599 -25.46 15.62 25.33
N ASP A 600 -26.56 14.90 25.27
CA ASP A 600 -27.87 15.41 25.71
C ASP A 600 -27.84 15.80 27.19
N GLY A 601 -28.24 17.03 27.49
CA GLY A 601 -28.24 17.57 28.84
C GLY A 601 -26.90 18.09 29.35
N GLU A 602 -25.85 18.06 28.55
CA GLU A 602 -24.53 18.62 28.88
C GLU A 602 -24.52 20.15 28.69
N SER A 603 -23.99 20.88 29.65
CA SER A 603 -23.93 22.36 29.65
C SER A 603 -22.53 22.88 29.81
N VAL A 604 -22.21 23.98 29.09
CA VAL A 604 -20.92 24.68 29.24
C VAL A 604 -20.91 25.45 30.54
N ILE A 605 -19.87 25.25 31.35
CA ILE A 605 -19.71 25.91 32.65
C ILE A 605 -18.54 26.92 32.69
N TYR A 606 -17.60 26.81 31.74
CA TYR A 606 -16.44 27.67 31.70
C TYR A 606 -15.80 27.71 30.30
N LEU A 607 -15.41 28.93 29.87
CA LEU A 607 -14.64 29.16 28.65
C LEU A 607 -13.24 29.61 29.00
N LEU A 608 -12.23 28.94 28.41
CA LEU A 608 -10.83 29.29 28.59
C LEU A 608 -10.13 29.47 27.24
N LEU A 609 -9.22 30.45 27.21
CA LEU A 609 -8.20 30.62 26.17
C LEU A 609 -6.91 29.99 26.67
N PRO A 610 -6.49 28.84 26.12
CA PRO A 610 -5.31 28.12 26.60
C PRO A 610 -3.98 28.86 26.25
N GLY A 611 -3.97 29.67 25.22
CA GLY A 611 -2.76 30.35 24.72
C GLY A 611 -1.66 29.34 24.36
N ASP A 612 -0.49 29.55 24.97
CA ASP A 612 0.66 28.62 24.82
C ASP A 612 0.63 27.43 25.78
N TYR A 613 -0.50 27.19 26.45
CA TYR A 613 -0.68 26.17 27.50
C TYR A 613 0.25 26.35 28.72
N SER A 614 0.79 27.54 28.93
CA SER A 614 1.50 27.90 30.16
C SER A 614 0.50 28.27 31.27
N GLY A 615 0.90 28.01 32.53
CA GLY A 615 0.04 28.28 33.68
C GLY A 615 -0.71 27.04 34.16
N GLN A 616 -1.70 27.28 35.02
CA GLN A 616 -2.39 26.23 35.77
C GLN A 616 -3.87 26.57 35.92
N LEU A 617 -4.67 25.52 36.17
CA LEU A 617 -6.10 25.65 36.50
C LEU A 617 -6.34 25.12 37.92
N LEU A 618 -7.14 25.89 38.65
CA LEU A 618 -7.66 25.46 39.95
C LEU A 618 -9.11 25.01 39.79
N PHE A 619 -9.41 23.82 40.24
CA PHE A 619 -10.76 23.29 40.33
C PHE A 619 -11.16 23.17 41.79
N PHE A 620 -12.27 23.79 42.15
CA PHE A 620 -12.82 23.74 43.49
C PHE A 620 -14.11 22.93 43.50
N PHE A 621 -14.21 21.99 44.46
CA PHE A 621 -15.31 21.06 44.56
C PHE A 621 -16.15 21.30 45.80
N GLU A 622 -17.45 20.95 45.77
CA GLU A 622 -18.37 21.11 46.89
C GLU A 622 -17.89 20.46 48.19
N ASN A 623 -17.12 19.40 48.09
CA ASN A 623 -16.55 18.70 49.26
C ASN A 623 -15.37 19.43 49.93
N GLY A 624 -15.09 20.67 49.53
CA GLY A 624 -14.02 21.51 50.10
C GLY A 624 -12.62 21.13 49.65
N LYS A 625 -12.47 20.26 48.65
CA LYS A 625 -11.20 19.95 48.00
C LYS A 625 -10.90 20.93 46.86
N ALA A 626 -9.61 21.09 46.58
CA ALA A 626 -9.15 21.81 45.40
C ALA A 626 -8.07 21.03 44.66
N ALA A 627 -8.13 21.05 43.35
CA ALA A 627 -7.12 20.47 42.48
C ALA A 627 -6.42 21.55 41.68
N ARG A 628 -5.10 21.56 41.70
CA ARG A 628 -4.24 22.45 40.90
C ARG A 628 -3.65 21.62 39.76
N VAL A 629 -4.04 21.90 38.52
CA VAL A 629 -3.67 21.12 37.34
C VAL A 629 -2.89 22.00 36.36
N GLU A 630 -1.77 21.46 35.83
CA GLU A 630 -0.99 22.16 34.82
C GLU A 630 -1.79 22.25 33.52
N LEU A 631 -1.86 23.43 32.91
CA LEU A 631 -2.60 23.67 31.67
C LEU A 631 -2.04 22.83 30.52
N LYS A 632 -0.75 22.50 30.54
CA LYS A 632 -0.07 21.59 29.63
C LYS A 632 -0.72 20.19 29.57
N ALA A 633 -1.41 19.75 30.63
CA ALA A 633 -2.14 18.48 30.66
C ALA A 633 -3.30 18.42 29.64
N TYR A 634 -3.75 19.55 29.12
CA TYR A 634 -4.79 19.68 28.10
C TYR A 634 -4.22 19.85 26.69
N ALA A 635 -2.90 20.04 26.53
CA ALA A 635 -2.26 20.03 25.23
C ALA A 635 -2.27 18.61 24.64
N THR A 636 -2.74 18.46 23.41
CA THR A 636 -2.83 17.16 22.72
C THR A 636 -2.04 17.20 21.42
N VAL A 637 -1.30 16.13 21.13
CA VAL A 637 -0.52 15.98 19.89
C VAL A 637 -1.43 15.81 18.66
N SER A 638 -2.67 15.34 18.87
CA SER A 638 -3.69 15.22 17.82
C SER A 638 -4.80 16.25 18.04
N ASN A 639 -5.40 16.76 16.94
CA ASN A 639 -6.56 17.67 16.97
C ASN A 639 -7.81 16.97 17.52
N ARG A 640 -7.75 16.48 18.76
CA ARG A 640 -8.93 15.93 19.43
C ARG A 640 -9.83 17.06 19.88
N ARG A 641 -11.00 17.13 19.28
CA ARG A 641 -12.01 18.15 19.60
C ARG A 641 -12.64 17.94 20.99
N ARG A 642 -12.74 16.72 21.49
CA ARG A 642 -13.36 16.36 22.78
C ARG A 642 -12.36 15.60 23.65
N LEU A 643 -12.19 16.02 24.89
CA LEU A 643 -11.38 15.34 25.92
C LEU A 643 -12.29 14.97 27.09
N THR A 644 -12.43 13.70 27.36
CA THR A 644 -13.14 13.17 28.53
C THR A 644 -12.21 13.21 29.76
N GLY A 645 -12.81 13.29 30.96
CA GLY A 645 -12.03 13.38 32.20
C GLY A 645 -11.22 14.68 32.26
N ALA A 646 -11.87 15.81 32.01
CA ALA A 646 -11.25 17.13 32.08
C ALA A 646 -10.95 17.56 33.52
N TYR A 647 -11.70 17.07 34.50
CA TYR A 647 -11.50 17.23 35.93
C TYR A 647 -12.13 16.04 36.67
N SER A 648 -12.04 16.00 38.02
CA SER A 648 -12.55 14.88 38.82
C SER A 648 -14.09 14.87 38.91
N ASP A 649 -14.70 13.70 38.73
CA ASP A 649 -16.12 13.41 38.85
C ASP A 649 -16.61 13.05 40.27
N LYS A 650 -15.72 13.08 41.26
CA LYS A 650 -15.99 12.57 42.62
C LYS A 650 -16.80 13.52 43.50
N SER A 651 -16.93 14.76 43.11
CA SER A 651 -17.76 15.76 43.78
C SER A 651 -18.14 16.86 42.77
N PRO A 652 -19.33 17.47 42.90
CA PRO A 652 -19.73 18.57 42.04
C PRO A 652 -18.68 19.71 42.03
N LEU A 653 -18.47 20.26 40.84
CA LEU A 653 -17.55 21.38 40.65
C LEU A 653 -18.22 22.69 41.08
N VAL A 654 -17.53 23.51 41.87
CA VAL A 654 -18.00 24.85 42.30
C VAL A 654 -17.51 25.93 41.30
N THR A 655 -16.21 25.91 40.98
CA THR A 655 -15.64 26.88 40.06
C THR A 655 -14.30 26.42 39.48
N ILE A 656 -13.96 27.00 38.34
CA ILE A 656 -12.65 26.88 37.70
C ILE A 656 -11.99 28.26 37.73
N LEU A 657 -10.76 28.35 38.20
CA LEU A 657 -9.97 29.59 38.21
C LEU A 657 -8.63 29.40 37.48
N PRO A 658 -8.30 30.21 36.49
CA PRO A 658 -6.97 30.21 35.90
C PRO A 658 -5.97 30.82 36.87
N LEU A 659 -4.79 30.20 36.97
CA LEU A 659 -3.71 30.63 37.86
C LEU A 659 -2.44 30.87 37.03
N ARG A 660 -1.98 32.09 36.96
CA ARG A 660 -0.68 32.46 36.38
C ARG A 660 0.39 32.63 37.42
N GLU A 661 0.04 33.27 38.52
CA GLU A 661 0.91 33.51 39.66
C GLU A 661 0.17 33.15 40.94
N ASP A 662 0.92 32.73 41.97
CA ASP A 662 0.34 32.36 43.24
C ASP A 662 -0.30 33.57 43.95
N GLN A 663 -1.52 33.40 44.45
CA GLN A 663 -2.33 34.41 45.05
C GLN A 663 -3.16 33.89 46.25
N GLU A 664 -3.76 34.80 47.00
CA GLU A 664 -4.70 34.47 48.07
C GLU A 664 -6.12 34.27 47.49
N LEU A 665 -6.76 33.19 47.86
CA LEU A 665 -8.15 32.89 47.51
C LEU A 665 -9.02 32.77 48.80
N ALA A 666 -10.24 33.27 48.69
CA ALA A 666 -11.26 33.13 49.73
C ALA A 666 -12.25 32.00 49.34
N LEU A 667 -12.42 31.06 50.23
CA LEU A 667 -13.42 29.99 50.15
C LEU A 667 -14.59 30.28 51.08
N LEU A 668 -15.80 30.23 50.57
CA LEU A 668 -17.04 30.48 51.31
C LEU A 668 -17.89 29.21 51.29
N SER A 669 -18.37 28.77 52.46
CA SER A 669 -19.18 27.59 52.58
C SER A 669 -20.66 27.92 52.90
N SER A 670 -21.55 26.96 52.73
CA SER A 670 -22.97 27.05 53.07
C SER A 670 -23.26 27.16 54.59
N GLU A 671 -22.33 26.70 55.47
CA GLU A 671 -22.20 27.24 56.81
C GLU A 671 -21.48 28.59 56.64
N PRO A 672 -21.97 29.71 57.11
CA PRO A 672 -21.36 31.03 56.82
C PRO A 672 -19.97 31.13 57.40
N ARG A 673 -19.03 30.35 56.85
CA ARG A 673 -17.62 30.30 57.14
C ARG A 673 -16.81 30.76 55.95
N ALA A 674 -15.76 31.50 56.22
CA ALA A 674 -14.76 31.88 55.25
C ALA A 674 -13.38 31.31 55.61
N LEU A 675 -12.64 30.97 54.60
CA LEU A 675 -11.24 30.53 54.69
C LEU A 675 -10.42 31.25 53.61
N ILE A 676 -9.37 31.94 54.00
CA ILE A 676 -8.42 32.51 53.06
C ILE A 676 -7.13 31.75 53.14
N PHE A 677 -6.65 31.26 51.98
CA PHE A 677 -5.40 30.51 51.88
C PHE A 677 -4.62 30.98 50.66
N HIS A 678 -3.30 30.74 50.69
CA HIS A 678 -2.41 31.07 49.57
C HIS A 678 -2.25 29.85 48.64
N THR A 679 -2.38 30.04 47.34
CA THR A 679 -2.42 28.96 46.35
C THR A 679 -1.11 28.18 46.27
N SER A 680 0.02 28.68 46.72
CA SER A 680 1.30 27.97 46.84
C SER A 680 1.21 26.71 47.75
N GLN A 681 0.19 26.62 48.60
CA GLN A 681 -0.05 25.43 49.43
C GLN A 681 -0.64 24.24 48.63
N LEU A 682 -1.05 24.49 47.38
CA LEU A 682 -1.56 23.45 46.47
C LEU A 682 -0.44 23.04 45.52
N ALA A 683 0.04 21.80 45.63
CA ALA A 683 1.02 21.25 44.70
C ALA A 683 0.40 21.03 43.32
N PRO A 684 1.01 21.49 42.22
CA PRO A 684 0.52 21.25 40.86
C PRO A 684 0.55 19.76 40.51
N LYS A 685 -0.43 19.32 39.71
CA LYS A 685 -0.57 17.94 39.21
C LYS A 685 -0.63 17.90 37.69
N ALA A 686 0.03 16.96 37.09
CA ALA A 686 -0.04 16.72 35.66
C ALA A 686 -1.29 15.91 35.26
N THR A 687 -1.97 15.27 36.22
CA THR A 687 -3.16 14.44 35.96
C THR A 687 -4.44 15.26 36.09
N ARG A 688 -5.23 15.36 35.03
CA ARG A 688 -6.48 16.13 34.97
C ARG A 688 -7.56 15.64 35.94
N THR A 689 -7.74 14.32 36.09
CA THR A 689 -8.78 13.69 36.92
C THR A 689 -8.42 13.61 38.40
N THR A 690 -7.41 14.36 38.86
CA THR A 690 -7.01 14.38 40.27
C THR A 690 -8.14 14.91 41.14
N GLN A 691 -8.42 14.24 42.26
CA GLN A 691 -9.41 14.69 43.26
C GLN A 691 -8.96 15.90 44.07
N GLY A 692 -7.70 16.31 43.88
CA GLY A 692 -7.11 17.40 44.64
C GLY A 692 -6.86 17.06 46.12
N VAL A 693 -6.61 18.10 46.92
CA VAL A 693 -6.39 18.02 48.35
C VAL A 693 -7.49 18.74 49.08
N ALA A 694 -7.76 18.33 50.31
CA ALA A 694 -8.70 19.05 51.17
C ALA A 694 -8.12 20.47 51.51
N VAL A 695 -8.88 21.50 51.25
CA VAL A 695 -8.53 22.88 51.57
C VAL A 695 -9.41 23.36 52.72
N MET A 696 -10.72 23.20 52.58
CA MET A 696 -11.68 23.58 53.61
C MET A 696 -12.33 22.34 54.22
N THR A 697 -12.23 22.15 55.51
CA THR A 697 -12.89 21.03 56.23
C THR A 697 -14.33 21.42 56.51
N LEU A 698 -15.26 20.71 55.90
CA LEU A 698 -16.69 20.97 56.01
C LEU A 698 -17.36 19.90 56.85
N LYS A 699 -18.42 20.28 57.63
CA LYS A 699 -19.24 19.35 58.34
C LYS A 699 -20.23 18.64 57.36
N PRO A 700 -20.72 17.43 57.63
CA PRO A 700 -21.48 16.58 56.70
C PRO A 700 -22.70 17.24 55.99
N LYS A 701 -23.28 18.29 56.56
CA LYS A 701 -24.45 18.98 56.01
C LYS A 701 -24.10 20.20 55.16
N TYR A 702 -22.83 20.59 55.08
CA TYR A 702 -22.39 21.82 54.46
C TYR A 702 -21.46 21.54 53.29
N HIS A 703 -21.48 22.43 52.33
CA HIS A 703 -20.68 22.33 51.10
C HIS A 703 -19.98 23.68 50.79
N LEU A 704 -18.96 23.63 50.01
CA LEU A 704 -18.30 24.81 49.47
C LEU A 704 -19.25 25.48 48.44
N GLN A 705 -19.49 26.77 48.56
CA GLN A 705 -20.38 27.52 47.67
C GLN A 705 -19.61 28.43 46.70
N ARG A 706 -18.53 29.04 47.16
CA ARG A 706 -17.75 29.99 46.33
C ARG A 706 -16.27 29.85 46.62
N ALA A 707 -15.47 30.00 45.58
CA ALA A 707 -14.02 30.15 45.63
C ALA A 707 -13.66 31.31 44.70
N VAL A 708 -13.14 32.40 45.26
CA VAL A 708 -12.90 33.65 44.52
C VAL A 708 -11.57 34.30 44.97
N PRO A 709 -10.95 35.12 44.13
CA PRO A 709 -9.86 36.01 44.60
C PRO A 709 -10.30 36.84 45.81
N VAL A 710 -9.38 37.11 46.73
CA VAL A 710 -9.68 37.79 47.99
C VAL A 710 -10.38 39.12 47.77
N GLU A 711 -10.04 39.87 46.75
CA GLU A 711 -10.61 41.18 46.39
C GLU A 711 -12.13 41.05 46.04
N GLN A 712 -12.56 39.88 45.58
CA GLN A 712 -13.94 39.60 45.18
C GLN A 712 -14.74 38.88 46.27
N SER A 713 -14.14 38.67 47.45
CA SER A 713 -14.74 37.88 48.54
C SER A 713 -15.84 38.64 49.30
N GLY A 714 -15.86 39.96 49.24
CA GLY A 714 -16.73 40.82 50.06
C GLY A 714 -16.36 40.81 51.55
N ILE A 715 -15.18 40.31 51.92
CA ILE A 715 -14.73 40.26 53.34
C ILE A 715 -13.86 41.46 53.64
N VAL A 716 -14.21 42.20 54.66
CA VAL A 716 -13.51 43.42 55.06
C VAL A 716 -12.28 43.14 55.92
N ASN A 717 -12.36 42.20 56.88
CA ASN A 717 -11.24 41.88 57.78
C ASN A 717 -10.57 40.57 57.39
N LEU A 718 -9.70 40.60 56.38
CA LEU A 718 -9.05 39.44 55.82
C LEU A 718 -8.18 38.64 56.79
N THR A 719 -7.52 39.34 57.76
CA THR A 719 -6.55 38.72 58.65
C THR A 719 -7.15 37.61 59.52
N ARG A 720 -8.43 37.75 59.84
CA ARG A 720 -9.17 36.79 60.70
C ARG A 720 -9.42 35.44 60.00
N TYR A 721 -9.54 35.47 58.67
CA TYR A 721 -9.95 34.32 57.84
C TYR A 721 -8.76 33.64 57.17
N ARG A 722 -7.55 34.19 57.30
CA ARG A 722 -6.33 33.61 56.73
C ARG A 722 -5.88 32.35 57.52
N THR A 723 -5.49 31.35 56.80
CA THR A 723 -4.88 30.13 57.39
C THR A 723 -3.41 30.05 56.98
N ARG A 724 -2.59 29.50 57.90
CA ARG A 724 -1.18 29.18 57.63
C ARG A 724 -0.98 27.80 57.00
N SER A 725 -1.98 26.94 57.12
CA SER A 725 -1.91 25.59 56.60
C SER A 725 -3.30 25.07 56.18
N ILE A 726 -3.34 24.24 55.17
CA ILE A 726 -4.55 23.52 54.74
C ILE A 726 -4.39 22.01 55.06
N PRO A 727 -5.51 21.30 55.40
CA PRO A 727 -6.89 21.76 55.47
C PRO A 727 -7.21 22.53 56.75
N ALA A 728 -8.17 23.48 56.65
CA ALA A 728 -8.66 24.24 57.81
C ALA A 728 -10.18 24.40 57.76
N ALA A 729 -10.84 24.52 58.92
CA ALA A 729 -12.30 24.65 59.01
C ALA A 729 -12.85 26.02 58.65
N GLY A 730 -11.96 27.02 58.49
CA GLY A 730 -12.35 28.41 58.33
C GLY A 730 -13.01 29.01 59.58
N ALA A 731 -13.25 30.35 59.59
CA ALA A 731 -13.91 31.05 60.69
C ALA A 731 -15.35 31.44 60.28
N LEU A 732 -16.25 31.47 61.24
CA LEU A 732 -17.61 32.00 60.99
C LEU A 732 -17.52 33.49 60.61
N VAL A 733 -18.18 33.83 59.51
CA VAL A 733 -18.22 35.20 59.00
C VAL A 733 -19.08 36.02 59.95
N LYS A 734 -18.52 37.06 60.51
CA LYS A 734 -19.22 37.97 61.36
C LYS A 734 -19.98 39.02 60.52
N PRO A 735 -21.16 39.48 60.98
CA PRO A 735 -21.92 40.52 60.26
C PRO A 735 -21.09 41.77 59.98
N GLU A 736 -20.20 42.14 60.89
CA GLU A 736 -19.28 43.30 60.76
C GLU A 736 -18.18 43.17 59.71
N ASP A 737 -17.89 41.93 59.29
CA ASP A 737 -16.86 41.61 58.30
C ASP A 737 -17.48 41.36 56.91
N GLN A 738 -18.82 41.43 56.76
CA GLN A 738 -19.54 41.41 55.49
C GLN A 738 -19.52 42.82 54.88
N GLY A 739 -18.74 43.02 53.83
CA GLY A 739 -18.82 44.23 53.01
C GLY A 739 -20.12 44.25 52.18
N GLU A 740 -20.55 45.43 51.74
CA GLU A 740 -21.67 45.53 50.79
C GLU A 740 -21.35 44.71 49.54
N GLU A 741 -22.25 43.81 49.13
CA GLU A 741 -22.09 43.14 47.84
C GLU A 741 -22.11 44.16 46.72
N GLN A 742 -20.93 44.51 46.21
CA GLN A 742 -20.84 45.18 44.93
C GLN A 742 -21.37 44.20 43.88
N LEU A 743 -22.65 44.33 43.54
CA LEU A 743 -23.23 43.76 42.31
C LEU A 743 -22.38 44.34 41.15
N SER A 744 -21.33 43.65 40.77
CA SER A 744 -20.65 43.91 39.51
C SER A 744 -21.60 43.53 38.40
N LEU A 745 -22.30 44.51 37.87
CA LEU A 745 -22.85 44.50 36.53
C LEU A 745 -21.70 44.31 35.53
N LEU A 746 -21.39 43.08 35.17
CA LEU A 746 -20.64 42.69 33.98
C LEU A 746 -21.32 41.51 33.34
#